data_418ca54716501d68f5da22947ab005f2
#
_entry.id   418ca54716501d68f5da22947ab005f2
#
_cell.length_a   1.000
_cell.length_b   1.000
_cell.length_c   1.000
_cell.angle_alpha   90.00
_cell.angle_beta   90.00
_cell.angle_gamma   90.00
#
_symmetry.space_group_name_H-M   'P 1'
#
loop_
_entity.id
_entity.type
_entity.pdbx_description
1 polymer ?
#
loop_
_entity_poly.entity_id
_entity_poly.type
_entity_poly.pdbx_seq_one_letter_code
_entity_poly.pdbx_strand_id
1 'polypeptide(L)'
;MTLLDPVRASRLSARDVLARAESGARLEVDEAEILLQAEGADFERMLELAASVRTAGLDAAGRGRILTYSRKVFVPLTTLCRDRCHYCVFVDTPSQLKKKHKPAFMSPEQVLAVVRQGQAMGCKEALLTLGDRPEDRWPEAREWLDDHGFASTLDYVGHIARLITAETGMLAHLNPGVMSLAELETLRPTAPSMGMMLETTSRRLFAEPGQVHFGSPDKDPAVRLAVIQDAGRARVPFTTGILVGIGETIRDRAESLVAIRAADEAHRVDGIGHVQEVIVQNFRAKPRTAMQGAPDATMREYVAAVATARLVLGPHARVQVPPNLSDARELELLVRAGADDWGGVSPLTADHVNPERPWPQLDELAERTAELGFTLAERLTAQPDYVTDAAAWIDPGLHEAVARLADPATGLAKPDTSPAAASDRPRRSELRLSVVNGTAGVDPLLERAATDPLTVDDAEWERLLTATGSDLDALTATADDVRRYTVGEAVSLVVNRNLTSTGFRAAGPIDADTFDLGDVAAIAADAVALGATELCIQGRLTEGEDPEAYLEIVRTARAAGPTLHLHAYRPQDVWDLADRGGLGLTGALAALREAGVDTVPGTGVKVLSERVRAAVAPGDLEIDRWEEGITAAHRAGFRSTSVLFYGHIETAAERIAHLRRLRALQTAGGGGFTEFVPIPLPGPAGGVPLVAGRAAIDEHRAMVAVSRLLLSGSIPHIQIPWTRVGRADAAVLLGAGGDDLGGTLLDGRVKPEAGIEYGQELPTADAAAIAARLFRPFRLRTTDYRTVSHPSSGIGAAE
;
A
#
# COMPACT_ATOMS: atom_id res chain seq x y z
N MET A 1 54.48 34.88 -8.42
CA MET A 1 53.51 35.06 -7.27
C MET A 1 53.00 36.48 -7.38
N THR A 2 51.98 36.64 -8.24
CA THR A 2 51.33 37.92 -8.52
C THR A 2 50.06 37.95 -7.66
N LEU A 3 50.07 38.80 -6.67
CA LEU A 3 48.93 39.09 -5.81
C LEU A 3 47.79 39.63 -6.70
N LEU A 4 46.76 38.88 -6.92
CA LEU A 4 45.52 39.32 -7.55
C LEU A 4 44.84 40.31 -6.56
N ASP A 5 44.57 41.46 -7.07
CA ASP A 5 44.03 42.65 -6.41
C ASP A 5 42.58 42.33 -5.87
N PRO A 6 42.29 42.43 -4.59
CA PRO A 6 40.98 42.13 -4.03
C PRO A 6 39.89 43.16 -4.41
N VAL A 7 40.18 44.17 -5.17
CA VAL A 7 39.26 45.25 -5.58
C VAL A 7 38.41 44.89 -6.80
N ARG A 8 38.65 43.80 -7.51
CA ARG A 8 37.90 43.43 -8.74
C ARG A 8 36.60 42.63 -8.51
N ALA A 9 36.40 42.04 -7.32
CA ALA A 9 35.23 41.19 -6.99
C ALA A 9 33.95 41.97 -6.71
N SER A 10 33.95 43.30 -6.62
CA SER A 10 32.80 44.10 -6.11
C SER A 10 32.00 44.85 -7.19
N ARG A 11 32.02 44.47 -8.48
CA ARG A 11 31.37 45.26 -9.54
C ARG A 11 30.63 44.49 -10.64
N LEU A 12 30.45 43.19 -10.56
CA LEU A 12 29.62 42.49 -11.56
C LEU A 12 28.15 42.73 -11.25
N SER A 13 27.39 43.29 -12.18
CA SER A 13 25.93 43.37 -12.08
C SER A 13 25.30 42.10 -12.62
N ALA A 14 24.00 41.84 -12.25
CA ALA A 14 23.25 40.74 -12.83
C ALA A 14 23.19 40.81 -14.37
N ARG A 15 23.13 42.00 -14.93
CA ARG A 15 23.18 42.24 -16.38
C ARG A 15 24.51 41.78 -17.01
N ASP A 16 25.65 42.03 -16.35
CA ASP A 16 26.97 41.62 -16.85
C ASP A 16 27.07 40.09 -16.82
N VAL A 17 26.59 39.44 -15.75
CA VAL A 17 26.59 37.99 -15.62
C VAL A 17 25.66 37.36 -16.67
N LEU A 18 24.50 37.93 -16.93
CA LEU A 18 23.57 37.44 -17.97
C LEU A 18 24.18 37.56 -19.35
N ALA A 19 24.89 38.64 -19.66
CA ALA A 19 25.59 38.79 -20.94
C ALA A 19 26.72 37.74 -21.11
N ARG A 20 27.41 37.38 -20.03
CA ARG A 20 28.40 36.28 -20.04
C ARG A 20 27.72 34.94 -20.27
N ALA A 21 26.64 34.66 -19.56
CA ALA A 21 25.86 33.43 -19.74
C ALA A 21 25.32 33.29 -21.17
N GLU A 22 24.82 34.40 -21.76
CA GLU A 22 24.34 34.45 -23.15
C GLU A 22 25.45 34.14 -24.17
N SER A 23 26.71 34.49 -23.86
CA SER A 23 27.88 34.12 -24.67
C SER A 23 28.34 32.66 -24.49
N GLY A 24 27.65 31.89 -23.67
CA GLY A 24 28.02 30.51 -23.33
C GLY A 24 29.19 30.40 -22.33
N ALA A 25 29.54 31.49 -21.65
CA ALA A 25 30.59 31.45 -20.64
C ALA A 25 30.18 30.60 -19.43
N ARG A 26 31.13 29.84 -18.90
CA ARG A 26 30.97 29.12 -17.66
C ARG A 26 30.77 30.07 -16.47
N LEU A 27 29.71 29.90 -15.71
CA LEU A 27 29.41 30.71 -14.54
C LEU A 27 30.03 30.08 -13.29
N GLU A 28 30.65 30.89 -12.48
CA GLU A 28 31.26 30.51 -11.21
C GLU A 28 30.33 30.87 -10.02
N VAL A 29 30.72 30.50 -8.79
CA VAL A 29 29.91 30.64 -7.57
C VAL A 29 29.43 32.09 -7.37
N ASP A 30 30.32 33.08 -7.48
CA ASP A 30 29.98 34.49 -7.27
C ASP A 30 28.97 34.99 -8.31
N GLU A 31 29.05 34.50 -9.56
CA GLU A 31 28.09 34.84 -10.62
C GLU A 31 26.75 34.17 -10.43
N ALA A 32 26.75 32.90 -10.00
CA ALA A 32 25.50 32.19 -9.63
C ALA A 32 24.80 32.84 -8.44
N GLU A 33 25.54 33.29 -7.43
CA GLU A 33 25.05 34.04 -6.29
C GLU A 33 24.36 35.36 -6.70
N ILE A 34 24.93 36.09 -7.67
CA ILE A 34 24.34 37.30 -8.24
C ILE A 34 23.03 36.99 -8.96
N LEU A 35 22.98 35.91 -9.77
CA LEU A 35 21.77 35.52 -10.48
C LEU A 35 20.63 35.11 -9.52
N LEU A 36 20.94 34.39 -8.46
CA LEU A 36 19.95 34.03 -7.44
C LEU A 36 19.28 35.23 -6.77
N GLN A 37 19.94 36.41 -6.82
CA GLN A 37 19.46 37.67 -6.29
C GLN A 37 18.93 38.65 -7.36
N ALA A 38 18.88 38.24 -8.63
CA ALA A 38 18.39 39.09 -9.71
C ALA A 38 16.96 39.57 -9.48
N GLU A 39 16.67 40.83 -9.81
CA GLU A 39 15.36 41.44 -9.60
C GLU A 39 14.90 42.24 -10.86
N GLY A 40 13.59 42.50 -10.89
CA GLY A 40 13.00 43.34 -11.91
C GLY A 40 13.32 42.88 -13.34
N ALA A 41 13.81 43.77 -14.19
CA ALA A 41 14.10 43.46 -15.60
C ALA A 41 15.24 42.41 -15.77
N ASP A 42 16.21 42.38 -14.88
CA ASP A 42 17.27 41.38 -14.93
C ASP A 42 16.77 39.98 -14.58
N PHE A 43 15.79 39.87 -13.66
CA PHE A 43 15.11 38.61 -13.36
C PHE A 43 14.34 38.08 -14.59
N GLU A 44 13.51 38.92 -15.23
CA GLU A 44 12.80 38.51 -16.45
C GLU A 44 13.74 38.07 -17.56
N ARG A 45 14.83 38.81 -17.79
CA ARG A 45 15.85 38.42 -18.77
C ARG A 45 16.53 37.10 -18.41
N MET A 46 16.74 36.81 -17.11
CA MET A 46 17.29 35.52 -16.65
C MET A 46 16.36 34.40 -17.03
N LEU A 47 15.02 34.54 -16.85
CA LEU A 47 14.04 33.52 -17.23
C LEU A 47 14.06 33.28 -18.76
N GLU A 48 14.09 34.34 -19.55
CA GLU A 48 14.13 34.24 -21.02
C GLU A 48 15.40 33.50 -21.47
N LEU A 49 16.56 33.83 -20.90
CA LEU A 49 17.83 33.19 -21.23
C LEU A 49 17.82 31.71 -20.79
N ALA A 50 17.31 31.39 -19.58
CA ALA A 50 17.21 30.01 -19.10
C ALA A 50 16.29 29.18 -20.02
N ALA A 51 15.16 29.73 -20.44
CA ALA A 51 14.27 29.09 -21.41
C ALA A 51 14.97 28.83 -22.76
N SER A 52 15.77 29.80 -23.24
CA SER A 52 16.54 29.65 -24.46
C SER A 52 17.59 28.56 -24.36
N VAL A 53 18.35 28.53 -23.26
CA VAL A 53 19.38 27.49 -22.99
C VAL A 53 18.73 26.10 -22.93
N ARG A 54 17.60 25.94 -22.24
CA ARG A 54 16.84 24.69 -22.24
C ARG A 54 16.45 24.29 -23.66
N THR A 55 15.83 25.20 -24.42
CA THR A 55 15.38 24.90 -25.77
C THR A 55 16.52 24.46 -26.68
N ALA A 56 17.65 25.15 -26.64
CA ALA A 56 18.85 24.75 -27.38
C ALA A 56 19.32 23.34 -26.97
N GLY A 57 19.25 22.99 -25.70
CA GLY A 57 19.59 21.65 -25.21
C GLY A 57 18.62 20.56 -25.68
N LEU A 58 17.32 20.85 -25.69
CA LEU A 58 16.29 19.91 -26.20
C LEU A 58 16.44 19.70 -27.70
N ASP A 59 16.73 20.77 -28.48
CA ASP A 59 16.94 20.68 -29.92
C ASP A 59 18.22 19.88 -30.24
N ALA A 60 19.29 20.11 -29.50
CA ALA A 60 20.54 19.36 -29.66
C ALA A 60 20.38 17.85 -29.33
N ALA A 61 19.48 17.51 -28.39
CA ALA A 61 19.10 16.14 -28.06
C ALA A 61 18.05 15.54 -29.01
N GLY A 62 17.60 16.25 -30.03
CA GLY A 62 16.57 15.80 -30.97
C GLY A 62 15.16 15.72 -30.35
N ARG A 63 14.94 16.34 -29.19
CA ARG A 63 13.68 16.30 -28.45
C ARG A 63 12.71 17.43 -28.81
N GLY A 64 13.19 18.51 -29.42
CA GLY A 64 12.35 19.64 -29.79
C GLY A 64 11.56 20.20 -28.60
N ARG A 65 10.23 20.25 -28.71
CA ARG A 65 9.36 20.78 -27.66
C ARG A 65 8.75 19.68 -26.79
N ILE A 66 9.58 18.76 -26.26
CA ILE A 66 9.16 17.69 -25.36
C ILE A 66 9.65 18.01 -23.94
N LEU A 67 8.71 18.03 -22.98
CA LEU A 67 9.00 17.92 -21.56
C LEU A 67 8.71 16.48 -21.10
N THR A 68 9.56 15.95 -20.26
CA THR A 68 9.46 14.54 -19.85
C THR A 68 8.92 14.37 -18.44
N TYR A 69 8.36 13.17 -18.18
CA TYR A 69 8.00 12.67 -16.87
C TYR A 69 8.24 11.17 -16.84
N SER A 70 8.33 10.58 -15.65
CA SER A 70 8.41 9.14 -15.46
C SER A 70 7.19 8.65 -14.68
N ARG A 71 6.43 7.68 -15.27
CA ARG A 71 5.28 7.06 -14.60
C ARG A 71 5.77 5.91 -13.73
N LYS A 72 5.68 6.05 -12.43
CA LYS A 72 6.22 5.08 -11.49
C LYS A 72 5.36 4.86 -10.26
N VAL A 73 5.64 3.77 -9.55
CA VAL A 73 5.18 3.55 -8.18
C VAL A 73 6.30 3.88 -7.21
N PHE A 74 5.96 4.50 -6.09
CA PHE A 74 6.89 4.75 -5.00
C PHE A 74 6.74 3.64 -3.96
N VAL A 75 7.83 2.96 -3.66
CA VAL A 75 7.87 1.84 -2.70
C VAL A 75 8.69 2.26 -1.48
N PRO A 76 8.03 2.55 -0.34
CA PRO A 76 8.71 2.92 0.90
C PRO A 76 9.23 1.66 1.60
N LEU A 77 10.34 1.09 1.09
CA LEU A 77 10.84 -0.21 1.51
C LEU A 77 11.07 -0.30 3.02
N THR A 78 11.57 0.77 3.64
CA THR A 78 11.59 0.99 5.09
C THR A 78 11.44 2.46 5.42
N THR A 79 10.69 2.76 6.49
CA THR A 79 10.60 4.11 7.05
C THR A 79 11.53 4.33 8.24
N LEU A 80 12.29 3.31 8.65
CA LEU A 80 13.39 3.48 9.60
C LEU A 80 14.58 4.16 8.91
N CYS A 81 15.27 5.06 9.60
CA CYS A 81 16.42 5.78 9.10
C CYS A 81 17.42 6.06 10.23
N ARG A 82 18.71 6.10 9.92
CA ARG A 82 19.70 6.53 10.92
C ARG A 82 19.78 8.05 11.05
N ASP A 83 19.39 8.80 10.01
CA ASP A 83 19.36 10.27 10.01
C ASP A 83 18.21 10.87 10.83
N ARG A 84 18.27 12.18 11.11
CA ARG A 84 17.30 12.96 11.90
C ARG A 84 17.04 14.33 11.28
N CYS A 85 16.80 14.36 9.97
CA CYS A 85 16.53 15.61 9.25
C CYS A 85 15.29 16.31 9.78
N HIS A 86 15.40 17.58 10.14
CA HIS A 86 14.34 18.34 10.82
C HIS A 86 13.08 18.57 9.97
N TYR A 87 13.16 18.44 8.65
CA TYR A 87 12.04 18.60 7.70
C TYR A 87 11.42 17.27 7.26
N CYS A 88 11.99 16.14 7.68
CA CYS A 88 11.56 14.83 7.17
C CYS A 88 10.34 14.32 7.95
N VAL A 89 9.25 14.02 7.22
CA VAL A 89 8.03 13.41 7.74
C VAL A 89 7.97 11.90 7.45
N PHE A 90 8.89 11.42 6.60
CA PHE A 90 8.93 10.04 6.12
C PHE A 90 9.33 9.02 7.20
N VAL A 91 10.15 9.45 8.16
CA VAL A 91 10.81 8.55 9.12
C VAL A 91 9.90 8.20 10.29
N ASP A 92 9.76 6.90 10.54
CA ASP A 92 9.18 6.34 11.75
C ASP A 92 10.26 5.87 12.73
N THR A 93 9.93 5.81 14.02
CA THR A 93 10.73 5.10 15.03
C THR A 93 10.21 3.66 15.18
N PRO A 94 11.01 2.70 15.72
CA PRO A 94 10.51 1.34 15.96
C PRO A 94 9.24 1.29 16.80
N SER A 95 9.10 2.17 17.80
CA SER A 95 7.90 2.24 18.62
C SER A 95 6.67 2.71 17.82
N GLN A 96 6.84 3.60 16.85
CA GLN A 96 5.78 4.02 15.94
C GLN A 96 5.42 2.89 14.97
N LEU A 97 6.40 2.18 14.41
CA LEU A 97 6.15 1.00 13.57
C LEU A 97 5.36 -0.07 14.32
N LYS A 98 5.76 -0.37 15.56
CA LYS A 98 5.04 -1.34 16.41
C LYS A 98 3.58 -0.92 16.64
N LYS A 99 3.32 0.37 16.93
CA LYS A 99 1.96 0.90 17.07
C LYS A 99 1.14 0.80 15.78
N LYS A 100 1.79 0.97 14.63
CA LYS A 100 1.18 0.86 13.29
C LYS A 100 1.13 -0.58 12.79
N HIS A 101 1.57 -1.56 13.55
CA HIS A 101 1.71 -2.96 13.15
C HIS A 101 2.59 -3.16 11.90
N LYS A 102 3.51 -2.23 11.64
CA LYS A 102 4.41 -2.28 10.49
C LYS A 102 5.71 -3.02 10.83
N PRO A 103 6.21 -3.88 9.93
CA PRO A 103 7.54 -4.45 10.07
C PRO A 103 8.63 -3.40 9.83
N ALA A 104 9.88 -3.73 10.15
CA ALA A 104 11.01 -2.85 9.88
C ALA A 104 11.20 -2.59 8.39
N PHE A 105 10.92 -3.59 7.55
CA PHE A 105 10.96 -3.50 6.09
C PHE A 105 9.68 -4.11 5.49
N MET A 106 9.26 -3.61 4.33
CA MET A 106 8.23 -4.28 3.53
C MET A 106 8.75 -5.65 3.08
N SER A 107 7.90 -6.67 3.14
CA SER A 107 8.25 -7.98 2.59
C SER A 107 8.25 -7.99 1.06
N PRO A 108 8.92 -8.97 0.41
CA PRO A 108 8.88 -9.11 -1.04
C PRO A 108 7.47 -9.19 -1.62
N GLU A 109 6.54 -9.88 -0.94
CA GLU A 109 5.15 -10.02 -1.36
C GLU A 109 4.41 -8.67 -1.30
N GLN A 110 4.64 -7.89 -0.25
CA GLN A 110 4.07 -6.54 -0.10
C GLN A 110 4.57 -5.61 -1.21
N VAL A 111 5.86 -5.66 -1.53
CA VAL A 111 6.44 -4.88 -2.63
C VAL A 111 5.83 -5.30 -3.96
N LEU A 112 5.79 -6.60 -4.27
CA LEU A 112 5.23 -7.10 -5.52
C LEU A 112 3.75 -6.77 -5.68
N ALA A 113 2.96 -6.79 -4.61
CA ALA A 113 1.56 -6.37 -4.65
C ALA A 113 1.41 -4.93 -5.14
N VAL A 114 2.21 -4.00 -4.59
CA VAL A 114 2.22 -2.58 -5.01
C VAL A 114 2.70 -2.42 -6.45
N VAL A 115 3.79 -3.09 -6.80
CA VAL A 115 4.43 -2.95 -8.12
C VAL A 115 3.51 -3.49 -9.23
N ARG A 116 2.87 -4.66 -9.03
CA ARG A 116 1.93 -5.25 -9.99
C ARG A 116 0.71 -4.37 -10.23
N GLN A 117 0.23 -3.68 -9.21
CA GLN A 117 -0.86 -2.72 -9.37
C GLN A 117 -0.43 -1.50 -10.17
N GLY A 118 0.75 -0.96 -9.89
CA GLY A 118 1.33 0.10 -10.71
C GLY A 118 1.49 -0.32 -12.17
N GLN A 119 1.96 -1.54 -12.41
CA GLN A 119 2.06 -2.12 -13.75
C GLN A 119 0.71 -2.13 -14.48
N ALA A 120 -0.36 -2.55 -13.79
CA ALA A 120 -1.72 -2.54 -14.36
C ALA A 120 -2.21 -1.12 -14.68
N MET A 121 -1.69 -0.11 -14.00
CA MET A 121 -1.96 1.31 -14.31
C MET A 121 -0.99 1.91 -15.34
N GLY A 122 -0.17 1.08 -15.98
CA GLY A 122 0.78 1.48 -17.01
C GLY A 122 2.11 2.01 -16.47
N CYS A 123 2.41 1.86 -15.17
CA CYS A 123 3.75 2.15 -14.67
C CYS A 123 4.77 1.18 -15.25
N LYS A 124 5.92 1.70 -15.59
CA LYS A 124 7.06 0.93 -16.11
C LYS A 124 8.18 0.81 -15.10
N GLU A 125 8.04 1.51 -13.98
CA GLU A 125 9.10 1.69 -13.00
C GLU A 125 8.59 1.65 -11.56
N ALA A 126 9.48 1.19 -10.67
CA ALA A 126 9.34 1.28 -9.23
C ALA A 126 10.51 2.08 -8.64
N LEU A 127 10.22 3.16 -7.93
CA LEU A 127 11.21 3.91 -7.14
C LEU A 127 11.26 3.30 -5.74
N LEU A 128 12.39 2.71 -5.38
CA LEU A 128 12.67 2.26 -4.03
C LEU A 128 13.12 3.46 -3.19
N THR A 129 12.20 4.00 -2.40
CA THR A 129 12.45 5.10 -1.46
C THR A 129 12.54 4.54 -0.05
N LEU A 130 13.57 4.89 0.70
CA LEU A 130 13.78 4.34 2.03
C LEU A 130 14.61 5.26 2.92
N GLY A 131 14.63 4.96 4.22
CA GLY A 131 15.56 5.60 5.15
C GLY A 131 16.96 5.05 5.00
N ASP A 132 17.95 5.90 5.25
CA ASP A 132 19.37 5.57 5.10
C ASP A 132 19.83 4.67 6.24
N ARG A 133 20.44 3.52 5.90
CA ARG A 133 21.14 2.55 6.79
C ARG A 133 20.51 2.41 8.19
N PRO A 134 19.22 2.02 8.29
CA PRO A 134 18.55 1.94 9.57
C PRO A 134 19.20 0.93 10.53
N GLU A 135 19.83 -0.13 10.02
CA GLU A 135 20.54 -1.14 10.79
C GLU A 135 21.69 -0.60 11.63
N ASP A 136 22.28 0.56 11.26
CA ASP A 136 23.36 1.18 12.03
C ASP A 136 22.84 1.93 13.26
N ARG A 137 21.54 2.12 13.38
CA ARG A 137 20.91 2.84 14.48
C ARG A 137 19.88 2.01 15.24
N TRP A 138 19.13 1.17 14.56
CA TRP A 138 17.97 0.48 15.07
C TRP A 138 18.19 -1.03 15.11
N PRO A 139 18.26 -1.65 16.31
CA PRO A 139 18.38 -3.10 16.43
C PRO A 139 17.28 -3.86 15.67
N GLU A 140 16.05 -3.33 15.66
CA GLU A 140 14.92 -3.95 14.97
C GLU A 140 15.13 -4.06 13.45
N ALA A 141 15.84 -3.11 12.85
CA ALA A 141 16.22 -3.20 11.46
C ALA A 141 17.29 -4.28 11.24
N ARG A 142 18.29 -4.35 12.13
CA ARG A 142 19.33 -5.38 12.06
C ARG A 142 18.76 -6.78 12.25
N GLU A 143 17.94 -6.99 13.27
CA GLU A 143 17.27 -8.26 13.56
C GLU A 143 16.42 -8.71 12.36
N TRP A 144 15.64 -7.80 11.76
CA TRP A 144 14.85 -8.13 10.58
C TRP A 144 15.71 -8.60 9.41
N LEU A 145 16.82 -7.92 9.13
CA LEU A 145 17.75 -8.29 8.04
C LEU A 145 18.40 -9.65 8.33
N ASP A 146 18.83 -9.91 9.55
CA ASP A 146 19.43 -11.20 9.97
C ASP A 146 18.44 -12.35 9.85
N ASP A 147 17.19 -12.15 10.30
CA ASP A 147 16.12 -13.15 10.20
C ASP A 147 15.77 -13.52 8.75
N HIS A 148 16.02 -12.61 7.81
CA HIS A 148 15.73 -12.80 6.39
C HIS A 148 17.00 -13.09 5.55
N GLY A 149 18.17 -13.17 6.18
CA GLY A 149 19.43 -13.55 5.55
C GLY A 149 20.09 -12.47 4.70
N PHE A 150 19.83 -11.19 5.00
CA PHE A 150 20.42 -10.05 4.31
C PHE A 150 21.56 -9.41 5.11
N ALA A 151 22.69 -9.15 4.45
CA ALA A 151 23.85 -8.54 5.07
C ALA A 151 23.62 -7.06 5.44
N SER A 152 22.81 -6.33 4.68
CA SER A 152 22.53 -4.91 4.86
C SER A 152 21.21 -4.50 4.20
N THR A 153 20.75 -3.29 4.50
CA THR A 153 19.64 -2.65 3.77
C THR A 153 19.92 -2.58 2.27
N LEU A 154 21.14 -2.27 1.86
CA LEU A 154 21.50 -2.20 0.43
C LEU A 154 21.47 -3.56 -0.26
N ASP A 155 21.84 -4.63 0.43
CA ASP A 155 21.71 -6.00 -0.07
C ASP A 155 20.24 -6.35 -0.31
N TYR A 156 19.36 -6.01 0.65
CA TYR A 156 17.91 -6.17 0.49
C TYR A 156 17.33 -5.32 -0.65
N VAL A 157 17.77 -4.07 -0.80
CA VAL A 157 17.39 -3.21 -1.94
C VAL A 157 17.74 -3.86 -3.28
N GLY A 158 18.96 -4.39 -3.41
CA GLY A 158 19.39 -5.08 -4.63
C GLY A 158 18.59 -6.36 -4.89
N HIS A 159 18.22 -7.11 -3.86
CA HIS A 159 17.34 -8.28 -3.97
C HIS A 159 15.96 -7.88 -4.50
N ILE A 160 15.34 -6.89 -3.90
CA ILE A 160 14.02 -6.39 -4.30
C ILE A 160 14.03 -5.83 -5.73
N ALA A 161 15.06 -5.09 -6.12
CA ALA A 161 15.17 -4.56 -7.47
C ALA A 161 15.23 -5.67 -8.53
N ARG A 162 16.01 -6.73 -8.29
CA ARG A 162 16.03 -7.90 -9.17
C ARG A 162 14.69 -8.61 -9.23
N LEU A 163 14.04 -8.77 -8.08
CA LEU A 163 12.73 -9.41 -7.97
C LEU A 163 11.66 -8.66 -8.76
N ILE A 164 11.61 -7.33 -8.65
CA ILE A 164 10.70 -6.48 -9.42
C ILE A 164 10.89 -6.71 -10.92
N THR A 165 12.11 -6.64 -11.40
CA THR A 165 12.39 -6.80 -12.83
C THR A 165 12.09 -8.22 -13.33
N ALA A 166 12.41 -9.24 -12.55
CA ALA A 166 12.15 -10.64 -12.90
C ALA A 166 10.64 -10.97 -12.95
N GLU A 167 9.89 -10.51 -11.95
CA GLU A 167 8.47 -10.87 -11.79
C GLU A 167 7.51 -10.00 -12.61
N THR A 168 7.90 -8.78 -12.95
CA THR A 168 7.00 -7.81 -13.60
C THR A 168 7.53 -7.24 -14.91
N GLY A 169 8.82 -7.34 -15.16
CA GLY A 169 9.49 -6.66 -16.26
C GLY A 169 9.59 -5.13 -16.08
N MET A 170 9.12 -4.58 -14.96
CA MET A 170 9.32 -3.17 -14.61
C MET A 170 10.77 -2.92 -14.19
N LEU A 171 11.24 -1.70 -14.35
CA LEU A 171 12.58 -1.29 -13.95
C LEU A 171 12.56 -0.71 -12.52
N ALA A 172 13.64 -0.88 -11.78
CA ALA A 172 13.80 -0.22 -10.49
C ALA A 172 14.61 1.08 -10.64
N HIS A 173 14.32 2.09 -9.83
CA HIS A 173 15.20 3.22 -9.53
C HIS A 173 15.54 3.17 -8.04
N LEU A 174 16.83 3.22 -7.71
CA LEU A 174 17.27 3.07 -6.32
C LEU A 174 17.62 4.43 -5.72
N ASN A 175 16.94 4.76 -4.62
CA ASN A 175 17.22 5.96 -3.85
C ASN A 175 17.41 5.60 -2.35
N PRO A 176 18.47 4.82 -2.02
CA PRO A 176 18.67 4.25 -0.68
C PRO A 176 19.53 5.15 0.23
N GLY A 177 19.88 6.36 -0.20
CA GLY A 177 20.76 7.25 0.52
C GLY A 177 22.23 7.08 0.13
N VAL A 178 23.14 7.14 1.12
CA VAL A 178 24.59 7.12 0.90
C VAL A 178 25.09 5.73 0.49
N MET A 179 25.90 5.69 -0.56
CA MET A 179 26.52 4.47 -1.09
C MET A 179 28.01 4.71 -1.36
N SER A 180 28.85 3.76 -1.03
CA SER A 180 30.25 3.71 -1.46
C SER A 180 30.38 3.27 -2.93
N LEU A 181 31.53 3.47 -3.54
CA LEU A 181 31.81 2.99 -4.89
C LEU A 181 31.54 1.49 -5.06
N ALA A 182 31.98 0.66 -4.10
CA ALA A 182 31.76 -0.79 -4.15
C ALA A 182 30.27 -1.17 -4.07
N GLU A 183 29.49 -0.44 -3.28
CA GLU A 183 28.05 -0.64 -3.18
C GLU A 183 27.32 -0.20 -4.46
N LEU A 184 27.72 0.92 -5.06
CA LEU A 184 27.22 1.37 -6.36
C LEU A 184 27.50 0.34 -7.46
N GLU A 185 28.73 -0.20 -7.52
CA GLU A 185 29.10 -1.27 -8.46
C GLU A 185 28.31 -2.55 -8.23
N THR A 186 28.03 -2.92 -6.97
CA THR A 186 27.21 -4.09 -6.60
C THR A 186 25.75 -3.93 -7.00
N LEU A 187 25.21 -2.71 -6.87
CA LEU A 187 23.81 -2.42 -7.18
C LEU A 187 23.57 -2.13 -8.67
N ARG A 188 24.58 -1.68 -9.42
CA ARG A 188 24.48 -1.32 -10.82
C ARG A 188 23.79 -2.39 -11.70
N PRO A 189 24.02 -3.70 -11.53
CA PRO A 189 23.31 -4.72 -12.30
C PRO A 189 21.81 -4.87 -11.97
N THR A 190 21.30 -4.16 -10.96
CA THR A 190 19.92 -4.32 -10.49
C THR A 190 18.99 -3.19 -10.92
N ALA A 191 19.54 -2.05 -11.35
CA ALA A 191 18.74 -0.88 -11.71
C ALA A 191 19.48 -0.02 -12.76
N PRO A 192 18.78 0.49 -13.79
CA PRO A 192 19.39 1.31 -14.83
C PRO A 192 19.74 2.72 -14.36
N SER A 193 19.28 3.15 -13.20
CA SER A 193 19.62 4.43 -12.60
C SER A 193 19.46 4.42 -11.09
N MET A 194 20.21 5.32 -10.43
CA MET A 194 20.14 5.51 -8.97
C MET A 194 20.12 7.00 -8.65
N GLY A 195 19.83 7.34 -7.40
CA GLY A 195 19.83 8.74 -6.99
C GLY A 195 20.04 8.94 -5.51
N MET A 196 20.46 10.13 -5.18
CA MET A 196 20.55 10.68 -3.84
C MET A 196 20.65 12.22 -3.94
N MET A 197 19.76 12.93 -3.25
CA MET A 197 19.77 14.38 -3.21
C MET A 197 21.02 14.90 -2.49
N LEU A 198 21.79 15.80 -3.10
CA LEU A 198 22.83 16.57 -2.40
C LEU A 198 22.20 17.44 -1.30
N GLU A 199 21.08 18.05 -1.62
CA GLU A 199 20.31 19.02 -0.85
C GLU A 199 21.03 20.35 -0.68
N THR A 200 22.21 20.37 -0.08
CA THR A 200 23.04 21.58 0.10
C THR A 200 24.50 21.24 0.39
N THR A 201 25.38 22.14 0.05
CA THR A 201 26.80 22.11 0.45
C THR A 201 27.06 22.80 1.78
N SER A 202 26.03 23.29 2.47
CA SER A 202 26.16 24.05 3.70
C SER A 202 26.70 23.20 4.85
N ARG A 203 27.95 23.35 5.19
CA ARG A 203 28.56 22.73 6.38
C ARG A 203 27.92 23.20 7.69
N ARG A 204 27.41 24.43 7.71
CA ARG A 204 26.74 25.01 8.86
C ARG A 204 25.48 24.22 9.23
N LEU A 205 24.65 23.92 8.22
CA LEU A 205 23.40 23.16 8.42
C LEU A 205 23.63 21.74 8.95
N PHE A 206 24.79 21.16 8.68
CA PHE A 206 25.19 19.84 9.15
C PHE A 206 25.85 19.88 10.54
N ALA A 207 26.79 20.83 10.76
CA ALA A 207 27.70 20.77 11.91
C ALA A 207 27.18 21.50 13.15
N GLU A 208 26.33 22.51 13.00
CA GLU A 208 25.89 23.33 14.13
C GLU A 208 24.67 22.73 14.84
N PRO A 209 24.68 22.68 16.20
CA PRO A 209 23.52 22.22 16.96
C PRO A 209 22.25 23.03 16.63
N GLY A 210 21.13 22.33 16.49
CA GLY A 210 19.84 22.95 16.17
C GLY A 210 19.60 23.19 14.69
N GLN A 211 20.58 22.99 13.82
CA GLN A 211 20.41 23.09 12.36
C GLN A 211 19.76 21.81 11.80
N VAL A 212 19.21 21.93 10.61
CA VAL A 212 18.30 20.94 9.99
C VAL A 212 18.91 19.57 9.75
N HIS A 213 20.23 19.47 9.59
CA HIS A 213 20.95 18.23 9.37
C HIS A 213 21.79 17.78 10.59
N PHE A 214 21.74 18.52 11.68
CA PHE A 214 22.51 18.16 12.87
C PHE A 214 22.10 16.79 13.42
N GLY A 215 23.09 15.92 13.61
CA GLY A 215 22.87 14.54 14.06
C GLY A 215 22.40 13.57 12.96
N SER A 216 22.55 13.96 11.69
CA SER A 216 22.27 13.15 10.49
C SER A 216 23.58 12.84 9.77
N PRO A 217 24.27 11.72 10.06
CA PRO A 217 25.62 11.44 9.54
C PRO A 217 25.69 11.42 8.02
N ASP A 218 24.61 11.00 7.35
CA ASP A 218 24.56 10.92 5.89
C ASP A 218 24.25 12.27 5.20
N LYS A 219 24.04 13.31 6.00
CA LYS A 219 23.81 14.67 5.48
C LYS A 219 25.10 15.53 5.48
N ASP A 220 26.26 14.95 5.79
CA ASP A 220 27.54 15.65 5.57
C ASP A 220 27.71 15.95 4.07
N PRO A 221 27.82 17.23 3.65
CA PRO A 221 27.98 17.57 2.24
C PRO A 221 29.18 16.89 1.57
N ALA A 222 30.27 16.66 2.33
CA ALA A 222 31.44 15.97 1.81
C ALA A 222 31.17 14.51 1.47
N VAL A 223 30.37 13.81 2.32
CA VAL A 223 29.95 12.43 2.08
C VAL A 223 29.05 12.37 0.84
N ARG A 224 28.07 13.25 0.73
CA ARG A 224 27.13 13.28 -0.40
C ARG A 224 27.81 13.61 -1.74
N LEU A 225 28.73 14.57 -1.72
CA LEU A 225 29.53 14.87 -2.92
C LEU A 225 30.42 13.69 -3.32
N ALA A 226 30.97 12.94 -2.36
CA ALA A 226 31.73 11.73 -2.66
C ALA A 226 30.86 10.66 -3.35
N VAL A 227 29.61 10.46 -2.88
CA VAL A 227 28.66 9.54 -3.54
C VAL A 227 28.39 9.94 -4.99
N ILE A 228 28.17 11.23 -5.25
CA ILE A 228 27.95 11.72 -6.61
C ILE A 228 29.17 11.46 -7.50
N GLN A 229 30.38 11.69 -6.97
CA GLN A 229 31.64 11.39 -7.68
C GLN A 229 31.81 9.88 -7.95
N ASP A 230 31.48 9.04 -6.96
CA ASP A 230 31.57 7.59 -7.06
C ASP A 230 30.55 7.02 -8.05
N ALA A 231 29.35 7.60 -8.14
CA ALA A 231 28.38 7.26 -9.17
C ALA A 231 28.92 7.50 -10.58
N GLY A 232 29.67 8.58 -10.79
CA GLY A 232 30.37 8.85 -12.05
C GLY A 232 31.47 7.82 -12.37
N ARG A 233 32.25 7.42 -11.36
CA ARG A 233 33.26 6.34 -11.50
C ARG A 233 32.62 5.00 -11.86
N ALA A 234 31.49 4.68 -11.24
CA ALA A 234 30.73 3.45 -11.49
C ALA A 234 29.90 3.51 -12.78
N ARG A 235 29.89 4.65 -13.50
CA ARG A 235 29.05 4.89 -14.69
C ARG A 235 27.57 4.59 -14.44
N VAL A 236 27.03 5.09 -13.37
CA VAL A 236 25.62 4.98 -13.01
C VAL A 236 24.92 6.29 -13.40
N PRO A 237 23.88 6.27 -14.26
CA PRO A 237 23.01 7.42 -14.46
C PRO A 237 22.41 7.84 -13.11
N PHE A 238 22.81 9.02 -12.62
CA PHE A 238 22.59 9.40 -11.23
C PHE A 238 21.71 10.64 -11.10
N THR A 239 20.64 10.55 -10.31
CA THR A 239 19.78 11.66 -9.97
C THR A 239 20.28 12.33 -8.69
N THR A 240 20.44 13.65 -8.72
CA THR A 240 20.78 14.45 -7.54
C THR A 240 20.00 15.77 -7.55
N GLY A 241 20.26 16.68 -6.62
CA GLY A 241 19.60 17.98 -6.62
C GLY A 241 19.79 18.77 -5.34
N ILE A 242 19.12 19.92 -5.28
CA ILE A 242 19.15 20.83 -4.15
C ILE A 242 17.77 21.03 -3.55
N LEU A 243 17.72 21.32 -2.24
CA LEU A 243 16.49 21.65 -1.52
C LEU A 243 16.56 23.12 -1.09
N VAL A 244 15.65 23.93 -1.63
CA VAL A 244 15.59 25.37 -1.46
C VAL A 244 14.70 25.74 -0.28
N GLY A 245 15.24 26.51 0.69
CA GLY A 245 14.46 27.06 1.80
C GLY A 245 14.59 26.30 3.12
N ILE A 246 15.58 25.45 3.27
CA ILE A 246 15.87 24.73 4.53
C ILE A 246 16.78 25.49 5.50
N GLY A 247 17.09 26.76 5.20
CA GLY A 247 17.96 27.61 6.01
C GLY A 247 19.37 27.77 5.43
N GLU A 248 19.62 27.26 4.23
CA GLU A 248 20.85 27.51 3.48
C GLU A 248 20.93 28.98 3.02
N THR A 249 22.14 29.48 2.85
CA THR A 249 22.37 30.80 2.27
C THR A 249 22.27 30.78 0.75
N ILE A 250 22.11 31.96 0.14
CA ILE A 250 22.14 32.10 -1.33
C ILE A 250 23.47 31.58 -1.88
N ARG A 251 24.57 31.85 -1.17
CA ARG A 251 25.88 31.32 -1.54
C ARG A 251 25.93 29.79 -1.44
N ASP A 252 25.39 29.18 -0.40
CA ASP A 252 25.32 27.70 -0.30
C ASP A 252 24.56 27.08 -1.50
N ARG A 253 23.50 27.75 -2.00
CA ARG A 253 22.78 27.31 -3.22
C ARG A 253 23.68 27.40 -4.46
N ALA A 254 24.40 28.52 -4.64
CA ALA A 254 25.33 28.71 -5.76
C ALA A 254 26.44 27.66 -5.72
N GLU A 255 27.07 27.46 -4.56
CA GLU A 255 28.09 26.44 -4.34
C GLU A 255 27.59 25.02 -4.62
N SER A 256 26.37 24.70 -4.23
CA SER A 256 25.75 23.39 -4.49
C SER A 256 25.59 23.12 -5.98
N LEU A 257 25.08 24.10 -6.75
CA LEU A 257 24.89 23.95 -8.20
C LEU A 257 26.22 23.80 -8.94
N VAL A 258 27.24 24.61 -8.57
CA VAL A 258 28.57 24.53 -9.13
C VAL A 258 29.27 23.22 -8.77
N ALA A 259 29.09 22.72 -7.56
CA ALA A 259 29.65 21.43 -7.14
C ALA A 259 29.01 20.25 -7.90
N ILE A 260 27.69 20.24 -8.13
CA ILE A 260 27.02 19.21 -8.95
C ILE A 260 27.58 19.26 -10.40
N ARG A 261 27.70 20.45 -11.00
CA ARG A 261 28.29 20.60 -12.33
C ARG A 261 29.73 20.07 -12.39
N ALA A 262 30.55 20.40 -11.42
CA ALA A 262 31.92 19.97 -11.37
C ALA A 262 32.05 18.44 -11.24
N ALA A 263 31.16 17.81 -10.46
CA ALA A 263 31.10 16.36 -10.34
C ALA A 263 30.68 15.69 -11.66
N ASP A 264 29.73 16.26 -12.39
CA ASP A 264 29.28 15.75 -13.68
C ASP A 264 30.41 15.87 -14.75
N GLU A 265 31.03 17.04 -14.83
CA GLU A 265 32.11 17.31 -15.79
C GLU A 265 33.32 16.39 -15.59
N ALA A 266 33.61 15.99 -14.35
CA ALA A 266 34.76 15.14 -14.01
C ALA A 266 34.67 13.72 -14.58
N HIS A 267 33.48 13.23 -14.90
CA HIS A 267 33.21 11.84 -15.29
C HIS A 267 32.45 11.71 -16.62
N ARG A 268 32.55 12.67 -17.51
CA ARG A 268 31.90 12.61 -18.82
C ARG A 268 32.49 11.52 -19.71
N VAL A 269 31.60 10.80 -20.40
CA VAL A 269 31.92 9.83 -21.42
C VAL A 269 31.27 10.29 -22.73
N ASP A 270 32.04 10.49 -23.75
CA ASP A 270 31.58 10.97 -25.06
C ASP A 270 30.71 12.25 -25.01
N GLY A 271 31.01 13.12 -24.05
CA GLY A 271 30.31 14.39 -23.83
C GLY A 271 29.09 14.29 -22.89
N ILE A 272 28.67 13.10 -22.55
CA ILE A 272 27.54 12.87 -21.63
C ILE A 272 28.07 12.68 -20.19
N GLY A 273 27.59 13.47 -19.24
CA GLY A 273 27.91 13.35 -17.84
C GLY A 273 27.06 12.24 -17.18
N HIS A 274 27.41 11.84 -15.97
CA HIS A 274 26.67 10.81 -15.23
C HIS A 274 25.47 11.36 -14.44
N VAL A 275 25.41 12.68 -14.20
CA VAL A 275 24.28 13.32 -13.54
C VAL A 275 23.14 13.46 -14.54
N GLN A 276 22.27 12.45 -14.55
CA GLN A 276 21.17 12.38 -15.52
C GLN A 276 20.11 13.46 -15.33
N GLU A 277 19.91 13.93 -14.11
CA GLU A 277 18.96 15.00 -13.79
C GLU A 277 19.31 15.67 -12.47
N VAL A 278 19.01 16.97 -12.40
CA VAL A 278 19.18 17.78 -11.19
C VAL A 278 17.82 18.28 -10.74
N ILE A 279 17.37 17.75 -9.60
CA ILE A 279 16.10 18.15 -8.98
C ILE A 279 16.31 19.48 -8.24
N VAL A 280 15.56 20.49 -8.61
CA VAL A 280 15.43 21.70 -7.79
C VAL A 280 14.11 21.60 -7.06
N GLN A 281 14.16 21.35 -5.77
CA GLN A 281 12.99 21.14 -4.93
C GLN A 281 12.79 22.29 -3.96
N ASN A 282 11.55 22.79 -3.82
CA ASN A 282 11.20 23.81 -2.85
C ASN A 282 10.79 23.17 -1.51
N PHE A 283 11.32 23.72 -0.42
CA PHE A 283 10.90 23.33 0.93
C PHE A 283 9.45 23.75 1.18
N ARG A 284 8.70 22.85 1.79
CA ARG A 284 7.37 23.09 2.36
C ARG A 284 7.36 22.62 3.81
N ALA A 285 6.88 23.47 4.71
CA ALA A 285 6.75 23.12 6.12
C ALA A 285 5.71 22.00 6.30
N LYS A 286 6.06 21.00 7.12
CA LYS A 286 5.24 19.80 7.32
C LYS A 286 4.89 19.63 8.78
N PRO A 287 3.65 19.24 9.09
CA PRO A 287 3.25 18.96 10.47
C PRO A 287 4.09 17.81 11.06
N ARG A 288 4.27 17.84 12.37
CA ARG A 288 5.04 16.82 13.12
C ARG A 288 6.53 16.76 12.80
N THR A 289 7.08 17.77 12.14
CA THR A 289 8.53 17.94 11.94
C THR A 289 9.05 19.07 12.82
N ALA A 290 10.35 19.10 13.06
CA ALA A 290 10.97 20.21 13.81
C ALA A 290 10.84 21.55 13.06
N MET A 291 10.62 21.52 11.75
CA MET A 291 10.43 22.69 10.90
C MET A 291 8.95 23.00 10.58
N GLN A 292 7.99 22.45 11.31
CA GLN A 292 6.55 22.66 11.06
C GLN A 292 6.11 24.14 11.11
N GLY A 293 6.85 25.00 11.81
CA GLY A 293 6.61 26.45 11.90
C GLY A 293 7.56 27.30 11.03
N ALA A 294 8.41 26.68 10.21
CA ALA A 294 9.29 27.40 9.32
C ALA A 294 8.51 27.95 8.10
N PRO A 295 8.92 29.10 7.53
CA PRO A 295 8.30 29.58 6.31
C PRO A 295 8.60 28.65 5.13
N ASP A 296 7.64 28.48 4.26
CA ASP A 296 7.84 27.82 2.96
C ASP A 296 8.82 28.62 2.10
N ALA A 297 9.56 27.93 1.22
CA ALA A 297 10.35 28.61 0.19
C ALA A 297 9.43 29.48 -0.68
N THR A 298 9.78 30.73 -0.88
CA THR A 298 9.00 31.62 -1.72
C THR A 298 9.09 31.19 -3.19
N MET A 299 7.99 31.43 -3.95
CA MET A 299 8.01 31.09 -5.38
C MET A 299 9.12 31.83 -6.13
N ARG A 300 9.41 33.08 -5.77
CA ARG A 300 10.49 33.84 -6.36
C ARG A 300 11.86 33.20 -6.15
N GLU A 301 12.18 32.78 -4.92
CA GLU A 301 13.43 32.09 -4.61
C GLU A 301 13.54 30.76 -5.37
N TYR A 302 12.43 30.05 -5.47
CA TYR A 302 12.38 28.77 -6.16
C TYR A 302 12.60 28.93 -7.66
N VAL A 303 11.90 29.86 -8.31
CA VAL A 303 12.06 30.16 -9.75
C VAL A 303 13.47 30.67 -10.04
N ALA A 304 14.03 31.55 -9.17
CA ALA A 304 15.42 32.02 -9.31
C ALA A 304 16.43 30.82 -9.23
N ALA A 305 16.19 29.89 -8.31
CA ALA A 305 17.03 28.70 -8.18
C ALA A 305 16.97 27.80 -9.43
N VAL A 306 15.78 27.58 -9.99
CA VAL A 306 15.60 26.80 -11.23
C VAL A 306 16.31 27.45 -12.41
N ALA A 307 16.12 28.76 -12.60
CA ALA A 307 16.75 29.50 -13.70
C ALA A 307 18.28 29.51 -13.54
N THR A 308 18.80 29.76 -12.34
CA THR A 308 20.22 29.71 -12.07
C THR A 308 20.80 28.31 -12.27
N ALA A 309 20.05 27.24 -11.83
CA ALA A 309 20.46 25.87 -12.09
C ALA A 309 20.61 25.60 -13.60
N ARG A 310 19.64 26.00 -14.42
CA ARG A 310 19.73 25.88 -15.88
C ARG A 310 20.95 26.59 -16.46
N LEU A 311 21.23 27.83 -16.04
CA LEU A 311 22.33 28.62 -16.55
C LEU A 311 23.70 28.11 -16.09
N VAL A 312 23.80 27.60 -14.85
CA VAL A 312 25.04 27.02 -14.31
C VAL A 312 25.34 25.66 -14.93
N LEU A 313 24.32 24.80 -15.04
CA LEU A 313 24.48 23.42 -15.52
C LEU A 313 24.54 23.33 -17.04
N GLY A 314 24.01 24.34 -17.75
CA GLY A 314 24.05 24.43 -19.20
C GLY A 314 22.94 23.68 -19.93
N PRO A 315 23.01 23.60 -21.27
CA PRO A 315 21.94 23.11 -22.12
C PRO A 315 21.71 21.59 -22.03
N HIS A 316 22.76 20.82 -21.78
CA HIS A 316 22.69 19.35 -21.77
C HIS A 316 22.13 18.78 -20.46
N ALA A 317 22.13 19.55 -19.37
CA ALA A 317 21.58 19.12 -18.11
C ALA A 317 20.03 18.96 -18.19
N ARG A 318 19.46 18.04 -17.41
CA ARG A 318 18.02 17.95 -17.18
C ARG A 318 17.71 18.57 -15.84
N VAL A 319 16.90 19.62 -15.86
CA VAL A 319 16.47 20.32 -14.66
C VAL A 319 15.05 19.89 -14.33
N GLN A 320 14.92 19.09 -13.28
CA GLN A 320 13.66 18.54 -12.83
C GLN A 320 13.03 19.41 -11.76
N VAL A 321 11.73 19.57 -11.83
CA VAL A 321 10.90 20.22 -10.81
C VAL A 321 9.71 19.34 -10.49
N PRO A 322 9.42 19.03 -9.18
CA PRO A 322 8.27 18.22 -8.81
C PRO A 322 6.94 18.94 -9.09
N PRO A 323 6.02 18.36 -9.88
CA PRO A 323 4.80 19.06 -10.30
C PRO A 323 3.73 19.13 -9.20
N ASN A 324 3.81 18.30 -8.15
CA ASN A 324 2.88 18.28 -7.03
C ASN A 324 3.17 19.38 -5.99
N LEU A 325 4.36 19.97 -5.98
CA LEU A 325 4.75 20.99 -5.01
C LEU A 325 4.42 22.42 -5.45
N SER A 326 3.85 22.58 -6.63
CA SER A 326 3.52 23.87 -7.26
C SER A 326 2.10 23.86 -7.78
N ASP A 327 1.47 25.05 -7.82
CA ASP A 327 0.16 25.20 -8.46
C ASP A 327 0.28 25.42 -9.99
N ALA A 328 -0.87 25.52 -10.68
CA ALA A 328 -0.91 25.62 -12.13
C ALA A 328 -0.18 26.84 -12.69
N ARG A 329 -0.24 27.99 -12.00
CA ARG A 329 0.44 29.23 -12.43
C ARG A 329 1.92 29.16 -12.15
N GLU A 330 2.30 28.50 -11.10
CA GLU A 330 3.67 28.28 -10.70
C GLU A 330 4.40 27.37 -11.72
N LEU A 331 3.72 26.35 -12.28
CA LEU A 331 4.28 25.48 -13.32
C LEU A 331 4.72 26.27 -14.56
N GLU A 332 3.96 27.30 -15.00
CA GLU A 332 4.36 28.17 -16.09
C GLU A 332 5.70 28.86 -15.80
N LEU A 333 5.86 29.44 -14.61
CA LEU A 333 7.09 30.12 -14.21
C LEU A 333 8.29 29.17 -14.19
N LEU A 334 8.08 27.93 -13.75
CA LEU A 334 9.14 26.92 -13.71
C LEU A 334 9.60 26.48 -15.12
N VAL A 335 8.67 26.37 -16.08
CA VAL A 335 9.01 26.11 -17.48
C VAL A 335 9.73 27.31 -18.09
N ARG A 336 9.31 28.55 -17.81
CA ARG A 336 10.03 29.77 -18.20
C ARG A 336 11.40 29.85 -17.57
N ALA A 337 11.59 29.33 -16.36
CA ALA A 337 12.89 29.23 -15.70
C ALA A 337 13.81 28.13 -16.26
N GLY A 338 13.37 27.40 -17.29
CA GLY A 338 14.21 26.41 -17.97
C GLY A 338 14.11 25.00 -17.46
N ALA A 339 13.07 24.65 -16.68
CA ALA A 339 12.77 23.26 -16.36
C ALA A 339 12.38 22.48 -17.63
N ASP A 340 12.77 21.20 -17.70
CA ASP A 340 12.52 20.32 -18.85
C ASP A 340 12.07 18.90 -18.44
N ASP A 341 11.92 18.63 -17.15
CA ASP A 341 11.45 17.35 -16.62
C ASP A 341 10.56 17.56 -15.39
N TRP A 342 9.43 16.85 -15.35
CA TRP A 342 8.51 16.83 -14.21
C TRP A 342 8.84 15.76 -13.18
N GLY A 343 9.81 14.89 -13.48
CA GLY A 343 10.22 13.80 -12.60
C GLY A 343 9.22 12.65 -12.49
N GLY A 344 9.24 12.00 -11.36
CA GLY A 344 8.36 10.87 -11.10
C GLY A 344 6.93 11.30 -10.77
N VAL A 345 5.95 10.73 -11.45
CA VAL A 345 4.52 10.91 -11.16
C VAL A 345 3.88 9.54 -10.95
N SER A 346 3.13 9.38 -9.87
CA SER A 346 2.45 8.12 -9.59
C SER A 346 0.94 8.22 -9.76
N PRO A 347 0.35 7.31 -10.56
CA PRO A 347 -1.10 7.19 -10.61
C PRO A 347 -1.67 6.44 -9.40
N LEU A 348 -0.85 5.76 -8.63
CA LEU A 348 -1.25 4.85 -7.56
C LEU A 348 -0.81 5.31 -6.18
N THR A 349 0.49 5.56 -6.00
CA THR A 349 1.09 5.82 -4.70
C THR A 349 1.20 7.32 -4.42
N ALA A 350 1.06 7.70 -3.15
CA ALA A 350 1.31 9.08 -2.73
C ALA A 350 2.81 9.44 -2.84
N ASP A 351 3.11 10.72 -2.79
CA ASP A 351 4.45 11.19 -2.48
C ASP A 351 4.71 10.98 -0.98
N HIS A 352 5.51 9.98 -0.65
CA HIS A 352 5.80 9.65 0.76
C HIS A 352 6.65 10.71 1.47
N VAL A 353 7.31 11.57 0.72
CA VAL A 353 8.12 12.68 1.26
C VAL A 353 7.26 13.93 1.45
N ASN A 354 6.28 14.16 0.57
CA ASN A 354 5.34 15.29 0.61
C ASN A 354 3.89 14.78 0.55
N PRO A 355 3.46 14.02 1.56
CA PRO A 355 2.17 13.32 1.51
C PRO A 355 0.96 14.26 1.45
N GLU A 356 1.12 15.51 1.86
CA GLU A 356 0.09 16.55 1.81
C GLU A 356 -0.15 17.11 0.39
N ARG A 357 0.67 16.71 -0.59
CA ARG A 357 0.61 17.18 -1.97
C ARG A 357 0.39 16.01 -2.94
N PRO A 358 -0.86 15.77 -3.36
CA PRO A 358 -1.15 14.68 -4.29
C PRO A 358 -0.53 14.95 -5.67
N TRP A 359 -0.18 13.87 -6.38
CA TRP A 359 0.26 13.96 -7.76
C TRP A 359 -0.86 14.50 -8.65
N PRO A 360 -0.53 15.39 -9.62
CA PRO A 360 -1.51 15.81 -10.62
C PRO A 360 -1.95 14.60 -11.46
N GLN A 361 -3.16 14.68 -12.02
CA GLN A 361 -3.59 13.72 -13.02
C GLN A 361 -2.72 13.87 -14.26
N LEU A 362 -2.33 12.74 -14.88
CA LEU A 362 -1.44 12.78 -16.05
C LEU A 362 -2.06 13.53 -17.23
N ASP A 363 -3.37 13.38 -17.45
CA ASP A 363 -4.08 14.11 -18.50
C ASP A 363 -4.06 15.61 -18.23
N GLU A 364 -4.32 16.04 -16.99
CA GLU A 364 -4.23 17.44 -16.58
C GLU A 364 -2.82 18.00 -16.73
N LEU A 365 -1.80 17.24 -16.35
CA LEU A 365 -0.40 17.62 -16.53
C LEU A 365 -0.04 17.75 -18.02
N ALA A 366 -0.57 16.85 -18.86
CA ALA A 366 -0.38 16.90 -20.30
C ALA A 366 -1.04 18.13 -20.95
N GLU A 367 -2.30 18.43 -20.57
CA GLU A 367 -3.02 19.63 -21.02
C GLU A 367 -2.27 20.89 -20.65
N ARG A 368 -1.86 21.03 -19.41
CA ARG A 368 -1.08 22.20 -18.93
C ARG A 368 0.27 22.33 -19.65
N THR A 369 0.95 21.21 -19.88
CA THR A 369 2.20 21.19 -20.62
C THR A 369 1.98 21.65 -22.07
N ALA A 370 0.85 21.25 -22.67
CA ALA A 370 0.48 21.66 -24.03
C ALA A 370 0.13 23.17 -24.12
N GLU A 371 -0.53 23.73 -23.12
CA GLU A 371 -0.81 25.18 -23.01
C GLU A 371 0.48 26.00 -23.01
N LEU A 372 1.58 25.45 -22.44
CA LEU A 372 2.90 26.07 -22.45
C LEU A 372 3.67 25.84 -23.77
N GLY A 373 3.03 25.19 -24.74
CA GLY A 373 3.59 24.92 -26.07
C GLY A 373 4.56 23.75 -26.11
N PHE A 374 4.47 22.82 -25.16
CA PHE A 374 5.29 21.59 -25.11
C PHE A 374 4.41 20.35 -25.16
N THR A 375 4.98 19.24 -25.60
CA THR A 375 4.36 17.92 -25.52
C THR A 375 4.88 17.19 -24.30
N LEU A 376 3.98 16.65 -23.47
CA LEU A 376 4.38 15.78 -22.37
C LEU A 376 4.68 14.38 -22.90
N ALA A 377 5.88 13.86 -22.62
CA ALA A 377 6.25 12.50 -23.02
C ALA A 377 6.78 11.68 -21.82
N GLU A 378 6.39 10.41 -21.78
CA GLU A 378 6.89 9.49 -20.77
C GLU A 378 8.32 9.04 -21.10
N ARG A 379 9.21 9.10 -20.12
CA ARG A 379 10.56 8.51 -20.15
C ARG A 379 10.67 7.33 -19.20
N LEU A 380 11.73 6.57 -19.33
CA LEU A 380 12.11 5.58 -18.32
C LEU A 380 12.85 6.25 -17.15
N THR A 381 13.19 5.46 -16.12
CA THR A 381 13.93 5.94 -14.97
C THR A 381 15.33 6.47 -15.33
N ALA A 382 15.99 5.85 -16.30
CA ALA A 382 17.13 6.45 -16.97
C ALA A 382 16.66 7.44 -18.05
N GLN A 383 17.26 8.61 -18.11
CA GLN A 383 16.95 9.61 -19.14
C GLN A 383 17.27 9.06 -20.55
N PRO A 384 16.55 9.48 -21.59
CA PRO A 384 16.71 8.98 -22.95
C PRO A 384 18.15 8.93 -23.48
N ASP A 385 18.99 9.89 -23.09
CA ASP A 385 20.39 9.93 -23.53
C ASP A 385 21.18 8.68 -23.09
N TYR A 386 20.87 8.14 -21.90
CA TYR A 386 21.49 6.91 -21.37
C TYR A 386 20.85 5.65 -21.92
N VAL A 387 19.57 5.72 -22.28
CA VAL A 387 18.84 4.59 -22.88
C VAL A 387 19.31 4.35 -24.31
N THR A 388 19.56 5.40 -25.07
CA THR A 388 20.09 5.31 -26.45
C THR A 388 21.55 4.88 -26.49
N ASP A 389 22.31 5.17 -25.45
CA ASP A 389 23.69 4.71 -25.27
C ASP A 389 23.84 3.72 -24.12
N ALA A 390 22.91 2.74 -24.06
CA ALA A 390 22.85 1.75 -23.00
C ALA A 390 24.19 0.98 -22.83
N ALA A 391 24.93 0.77 -23.90
CA ALA A 391 26.21 0.07 -23.85
C ALA A 391 27.27 0.76 -22.98
N ALA A 392 27.28 2.10 -22.94
CA ALA A 392 28.17 2.85 -22.09
C ALA A 392 27.71 2.98 -20.64
N TRP A 393 26.40 3.05 -20.41
CA TRP A 393 25.85 3.50 -19.14
C TRP A 393 25.06 2.44 -18.35
N ILE A 394 24.36 1.53 -19.02
CA ILE A 394 23.47 0.56 -18.39
C ILE A 394 24.15 -0.81 -18.34
N ASP A 395 23.97 -1.55 -17.24
CA ASP A 395 24.52 -2.89 -17.12
C ASP A 395 23.94 -3.81 -18.21
N PRO A 396 24.75 -4.65 -18.86
CA PRO A 396 24.29 -5.56 -19.90
C PRO A 396 23.12 -6.47 -19.49
N GLY A 397 23.05 -6.86 -18.21
CA GLY A 397 21.94 -7.66 -17.66
C GLY A 397 20.59 -6.98 -17.72
N LEU A 398 20.55 -5.65 -17.86
CA LEU A 398 19.31 -4.87 -17.94
C LEU A 398 18.93 -4.45 -19.37
N HIS A 399 19.80 -4.65 -20.36
CA HIS A 399 19.57 -4.17 -21.73
C HIS A 399 18.25 -4.70 -22.31
N GLU A 400 17.92 -5.98 -22.10
CA GLU A 400 16.68 -6.56 -22.60
C GLU A 400 15.46 -5.94 -21.92
N ALA A 401 15.50 -5.74 -20.61
CA ALA A 401 14.40 -5.14 -19.87
C ALA A 401 14.16 -3.68 -20.30
N VAL A 402 15.23 -2.90 -20.47
CA VAL A 402 15.16 -1.53 -20.98
C VAL A 402 14.62 -1.51 -22.41
N ALA A 403 15.14 -2.33 -23.31
CA ALA A 403 14.72 -2.39 -24.72
C ALA A 403 13.25 -2.79 -24.90
N ARG A 404 12.69 -3.58 -23.99
CA ARG A 404 11.26 -3.90 -24.00
C ARG A 404 10.40 -2.67 -23.76
N LEU A 405 10.83 -1.75 -22.91
CA LEU A 405 10.07 -0.60 -22.45
C LEU A 405 10.39 0.72 -23.18
N ALA A 406 11.55 0.82 -23.79
CA ALA A 406 12.01 2.02 -24.49
C ALA A 406 11.79 1.94 -26.00
N ASP A 407 11.48 3.09 -26.61
CA ASP A 407 11.59 3.31 -28.05
C ASP A 407 13.09 3.43 -28.41
N PRO A 408 13.61 2.57 -29.28
CA PRO A 408 15.05 2.56 -29.58
C PRO A 408 15.54 3.79 -30.33
N ALA A 409 14.66 4.52 -31.01
CA ALA A 409 15.02 5.71 -31.79
C ALA A 409 15.10 6.97 -30.90
N THR A 410 14.27 7.06 -29.87
CA THR A 410 14.14 8.26 -29.05
C THR A 410 14.62 8.07 -27.62
N GLY A 411 14.78 6.84 -27.15
CA GLY A 411 15.05 6.52 -25.76
C GLY A 411 13.88 6.78 -24.79
N LEU A 412 12.76 7.32 -25.30
CA LEU A 412 11.54 7.54 -24.52
C LEU A 412 10.83 6.21 -24.22
N ALA A 413 9.92 6.23 -23.28
CA ALA A 413 9.08 5.06 -22.99
C ALA A 413 8.15 4.75 -24.16
N LYS A 414 7.99 3.47 -24.50
CA LYS A 414 6.99 3.04 -25.50
C LYS A 414 5.60 3.39 -25.03
N PRO A 415 4.70 3.83 -25.92
CA PRO A 415 3.29 3.94 -25.60
C PRO A 415 2.70 2.59 -25.14
N ASP A 416 1.72 2.63 -24.26
CA ASP A 416 0.98 1.43 -23.88
C ASP A 416 0.17 0.92 -25.07
N THR A 417 0.64 -0.16 -25.71
CA THR A 417 0.05 -0.71 -26.94
C THR A 417 -0.96 -1.85 -26.68
N SER A 418 -1.30 -2.16 -25.44
CA SER A 418 -2.23 -3.25 -25.11
C SER A 418 -3.67 -2.85 -25.43
N PRO A 419 -4.37 -3.51 -26.39
CA PRO A 419 -5.76 -3.20 -26.72
C PRO A 419 -6.76 -3.46 -25.59
N ALA A 420 -6.39 -4.28 -24.59
CA ALA A 420 -7.15 -4.49 -23.37
C ALA A 420 -7.20 -3.25 -22.45
N ALA A 421 -6.42 -2.23 -22.77
CA ALA A 421 -6.13 -1.16 -21.85
C ALA A 421 -7.20 -0.07 -21.73
N ALA A 422 -8.11 0.05 -22.68
CA ALA A 422 -9.06 1.18 -22.69
C ALA A 422 -10.41 0.87 -22.02
N SER A 423 -10.87 -0.41 -22.07
CA SER A 423 -12.18 -0.79 -21.54
C SER A 423 -12.15 -1.63 -20.26
N ASP A 424 -11.00 -2.28 -19.96
CA ASP A 424 -10.83 -3.20 -18.83
C ASP A 424 -9.83 -2.71 -17.78
N ARG A 425 -9.34 -1.48 -17.89
CA ARG A 425 -8.53 -0.90 -16.82
C ARG A 425 -9.41 -0.74 -15.59
N PRO A 426 -9.02 -1.36 -14.45
CA PRO A 426 -9.75 -1.13 -13.22
C PRO A 426 -9.81 0.38 -12.95
N ARG A 427 -11.01 0.87 -12.66
CA ARG A 427 -11.16 2.29 -12.32
C ARG A 427 -10.33 2.60 -11.09
N ARG A 428 -9.76 3.79 -11.00
CA ARG A 428 -8.95 4.25 -9.86
C ARG A 428 -9.64 3.99 -8.51
N SER A 429 -10.97 4.04 -8.46
CA SER A 429 -11.78 3.68 -7.29
C SER A 429 -11.74 2.18 -6.96
N GLU A 430 -11.44 1.31 -7.92
CA GLU A 430 -11.35 -0.14 -7.74
C GLU A 430 -9.93 -0.58 -7.35
N LEU A 431 -8.91 0.22 -7.71
CA LEU A 431 -7.50 -0.03 -7.43
C LEU A 431 -6.94 0.82 -6.29
N ARG A 432 -7.79 1.54 -5.57
CA ARG A 432 -7.32 2.26 -4.37
C ARG A 432 -6.77 1.29 -3.35
N LEU A 433 -5.54 0.89 -3.57
CA LEU A 433 -4.70 0.50 -2.46
C LEU A 433 -4.32 1.73 -1.67
N SER A 434 -4.55 1.61 -0.42
CA SER A 434 -3.89 2.39 0.59
C SER A 434 -2.41 2.03 0.70
N VAL A 435 -1.63 2.27 -0.32
CA VAL A 435 -0.23 2.52 -0.07
C VAL A 435 -0.19 3.90 0.56
N VAL A 436 -0.28 3.88 1.87
CA VAL A 436 -0.20 5.00 2.78
C VAL A 436 -0.33 6.35 2.08
N ASN A 437 -1.54 6.76 1.89
CA ASN A 437 -1.78 8.17 1.75
C ASN A 437 -1.37 8.80 3.09
N GLY A 438 -0.17 9.33 3.15
CA GLY A 438 0.08 10.45 4.00
C GLY A 438 -0.84 11.56 3.49
N THR A 439 -2.12 11.48 3.83
CA THR A 439 -3.08 12.52 3.51
C THR A 439 -2.65 13.80 4.18
N ALA A 440 -2.75 14.89 3.49
CA ALA A 440 -2.72 16.23 4.07
C ALA A 440 -3.63 16.21 5.31
N GLY A 441 -3.01 16.21 6.50
CA GLY A 441 -3.71 16.02 7.75
C GLY A 441 -4.46 14.68 7.78
N VAL A 442 -3.75 13.58 8.08
CA VAL A 442 -4.43 12.37 8.58
C VAL A 442 -5.34 12.87 9.69
N ASP A 443 -6.64 12.65 9.55
CA ASP A 443 -7.57 12.99 10.64
C ASP A 443 -6.97 12.35 11.90
N PRO A 444 -6.63 13.12 12.93
CA PRO A 444 -6.04 12.57 14.16
C PRO A 444 -6.84 11.42 14.72
N LEU A 445 -8.12 11.34 14.36
CA LEU A 445 -9.00 10.24 14.70
C LEU A 445 -8.63 8.97 13.94
N LEU A 446 -8.37 9.02 12.64
CA LEU A 446 -7.96 7.85 11.85
C LEU A 446 -6.60 7.33 12.32
N GLU A 447 -5.68 8.20 12.66
CA GLU A 447 -4.38 7.79 13.21
C GLU A 447 -4.56 7.07 14.56
N ARG A 448 -5.42 7.58 15.45
CA ARG A 448 -5.74 6.91 16.73
C ARG A 448 -6.46 5.58 16.50
N ALA A 449 -7.43 5.56 15.60
CA ALA A 449 -8.17 4.34 15.26
C ALA A 449 -7.26 3.23 14.73
N ALA A 450 -6.24 3.57 13.95
CA ALA A 450 -5.27 2.62 13.41
C ALA A 450 -4.21 2.15 14.42
N THR A 451 -3.78 3.04 15.33
CA THR A 451 -2.63 2.76 16.22
C THR A 451 -3.05 2.35 17.63
N ASP A 452 -4.13 2.88 18.14
CA ASP A 452 -4.67 2.57 19.46
C ASP A 452 -6.20 2.69 19.48
N PRO A 453 -6.91 1.71 18.92
CA PRO A 453 -8.37 1.73 18.78
C PRO A 453 -9.12 1.81 20.12
N LEU A 454 -8.45 1.53 21.25
CA LEU A 454 -9.06 1.63 22.57
C LEU A 454 -9.22 3.07 23.07
N THR A 455 -8.44 4.01 22.51
CA THR A 455 -8.52 5.44 22.84
C THR A 455 -9.59 6.20 22.07
N VAL A 456 -10.21 5.57 21.08
CA VAL A 456 -11.31 6.15 20.28
C VAL A 456 -12.62 5.88 21.01
N ASP A 457 -13.40 6.92 21.29
CA ASP A 457 -14.69 6.79 21.96
C ASP A 457 -15.81 6.36 21.02
N ASP A 458 -17.00 6.04 21.58
CA ASP A 458 -18.10 5.51 20.80
C ASP A 458 -18.66 6.52 19.80
N ALA A 459 -18.73 7.80 20.15
CA ALA A 459 -19.21 8.84 19.25
C ALA A 459 -18.23 9.08 18.08
N GLU A 460 -16.94 8.97 18.32
CA GLU A 460 -15.92 9.02 17.30
C GLU A 460 -16.02 7.81 16.36
N TRP A 461 -16.24 6.61 16.88
CA TRP A 461 -16.50 5.42 16.04
C TRP A 461 -17.79 5.52 15.24
N GLU A 462 -18.87 6.06 15.81
CA GLU A 462 -20.12 6.30 15.08
C GLU A 462 -19.91 7.29 13.92
N ARG A 463 -19.10 8.34 14.13
CA ARG A 463 -18.72 9.29 13.06
C ARG A 463 -17.96 8.57 11.93
N LEU A 464 -17.01 7.70 12.25
CA LEU A 464 -16.29 6.90 11.25
C LEU A 464 -17.23 5.94 10.51
N LEU A 465 -18.14 5.29 11.22
CA LEU A 465 -19.11 4.34 10.63
C LEU A 465 -20.10 5.02 9.67
N THR A 466 -20.31 6.32 9.82
CA THR A 466 -21.21 7.12 8.97
C THR A 466 -20.46 8.00 7.98
N ALA A 467 -19.16 7.82 7.82
CA ALA A 467 -18.32 8.57 6.89
C ALA A 467 -18.74 8.36 5.43
N THR A 468 -18.62 9.40 4.61
CA THR A 468 -18.98 9.40 3.19
C THR A 468 -17.90 10.14 2.36
N GLY A 469 -17.90 9.96 1.04
CA GLY A 469 -16.98 10.68 0.15
C GLY A 469 -15.51 10.48 0.51
N SER A 470 -14.73 11.57 0.54
CA SER A 470 -13.30 11.57 0.85
C SER A 470 -12.96 11.00 2.23
N ASP A 471 -13.84 11.23 3.23
CA ASP A 471 -13.61 10.73 4.58
C ASP A 471 -13.76 9.21 4.63
N LEU A 472 -14.72 8.65 3.90
CA LEU A 472 -14.88 7.21 3.72
C LEU A 472 -13.68 6.61 2.96
N ASP A 473 -13.21 7.28 1.93
CA ASP A 473 -12.03 6.85 1.19
C ASP A 473 -10.79 6.80 2.09
N ALA A 474 -10.58 7.82 2.93
CA ALA A 474 -9.49 7.85 3.90
C ALA A 474 -9.63 6.75 4.96
N LEU A 475 -10.86 6.51 5.46
CA LEU A 475 -11.16 5.46 6.42
C LEU A 475 -10.83 4.06 5.85
N THR A 476 -11.32 3.77 4.63
CA THR A 476 -11.08 2.46 3.99
C THR A 476 -9.61 2.25 3.66
N ALA A 477 -8.92 3.30 3.22
CA ALA A 477 -7.48 3.27 2.98
C ALA A 477 -6.70 2.94 4.26
N THR A 478 -7.05 3.60 5.38
CA THR A 478 -6.43 3.33 6.68
C THR A 478 -6.68 1.90 7.16
N ALA A 479 -7.90 1.40 6.98
CA ALA A 479 -8.25 0.03 7.36
C ALA A 479 -7.53 -1.03 6.53
N ASP A 480 -7.37 -0.81 5.21
CA ASP A 480 -6.62 -1.72 4.36
C ASP A 480 -5.12 -1.71 4.69
N ASP A 481 -4.57 -0.55 5.06
CA ASP A 481 -3.19 -0.46 5.53
C ASP A 481 -2.98 -1.27 6.83
N VAL A 482 -3.89 -1.16 7.80
CA VAL A 482 -3.88 -2.00 9.02
C VAL A 482 -4.00 -3.49 8.67
N ARG A 483 -4.90 -3.88 7.75
CA ARG A 483 -5.00 -5.26 7.27
C ARG A 483 -3.66 -5.76 6.74
N ARG A 484 -3.01 -4.98 5.87
CA ARG A 484 -1.74 -5.31 5.22
C ARG A 484 -0.67 -5.72 6.22
N TYR A 485 -0.54 -4.98 7.31
CA TYR A 485 0.50 -5.19 8.32
C TYR A 485 0.09 -6.12 9.47
N THR A 486 -1.18 -6.51 9.57
CA THR A 486 -1.66 -7.44 10.61
C THR A 486 -1.87 -8.86 10.11
N VAL A 487 -2.45 -9.03 8.92
CA VAL A 487 -2.79 -10.35 8.36
C VAL A 487 -2.15 -10.60 6.99
N GLY A 488 -1.45 -9.62 6.42
CA GLY A 488 -0.71 -9.74 5.15
C GLY A 488 -1.57 -9.53 3.91
N GLU A 489 -1.01 -9.80 2.74
CA GLU A 489 -1.63 -9.49 1.45
C GLU A 489 -2.57 -10.58 0.92
N ALA A 490 -2.52 -11.79 1.46
CA ALA A 490 -3.30 -12.88 0.90
C ALA A 490 -4.81 -12.66 1.08
N VAL A 491 -5.57 -13.01 0.04
CA VAL A 491 -7.02 -13.24 0.13
C VAL A 491 -7.23 -14.72 0.36
N SER A 492 -7.96 -15.07 1.41
CA SER A 492 -8.19 -16.46 1.77
C SER A 492 -9.61 -16.94 1.47
N LEU A 493 -9.75 -18.26 1.31
CA LEU A 493 -11.01 -18.95 1.05
C LEU A 493 -10.98 -20.33 1.70
N VAL A 494 -12.08 -20.77 2.29
CA VAL A 494 -12.26 -22.16 2.72
C VAL A 494 -13.11 -22.93 1.72
N VAL A 495 -12.70 -24.13 1.34
CA VAL A 495 -13.52 -25.01 0.51
C VAL A 495 -14.46 -25.79 1.43
N ASN A 496 -15.70 -25.34 1.50
CA ASN A 496 -16.65 -25.88 2.47
C ASN A 496 -17.94 -26.42 1.83
N ARG A 497 -18.57 -27.34 2.55
CA ARG A 497 -19.95 -27.78 2.32
C ARG A 497 -20.76 -27.62 3.61
N ASN A 498 -22.05 -27.40 3.47
CA ASN A 498 -22.95 -27.21 4.61
C ASN A 498 -23.87 -28.41 4.77
N LEU A 499 -24.16 -28.74 6.04
CA LEU A 499 -25.17 -29.72 6.47
C LEU A 499 -26.05 -29.11 7.56
N THR A 500 -27.38 -29.20 7.42
CA THR A 500 -28.27 -28.72 8.46
C THR A 500 -28.91 -29.86 9.22
N SER A 501 -28.66 -29.96 10.54
CA SER A 501 -29.21 -31.03 11.38
C SER A 501 -30.74 -30.96 11.57
N THR A 502 -31.38 -29.86 11.20
CA THR A 502 -32.84 -29.73 11.31
C THR A 502 -33.60 -30.77 10.46
N GLY A 503 -33.03 -31.17 9.33
CA GLY A 503 -33.60 -32.20 8.45
C GLY A 503 -33.29 -33.63 8.85
N PHE A 504 -32.51 -33.86 9.90
CA PHE A 504 -32.13 -35.20 10.34
C PHE A 504 -33.35 -35.99 10.86
N ARG A 505 -33.41 -37.26 10.50
CA ARG A 505 -34.38 -38.27 10.95
C ARG A 505 -33.68 -39.58 11.26
N ALA A 506 -33.79 -40.03 12.53
CA ALA A 506 -33.25 -41.32 12.94
C ALA A 506 -34.09 -42.49 12.41
N ALA A 507 -35.38 -42.27 12.20
CA ALA A 507 -36.31 -43.26 11.68
C ALA A 507 -37.49 -42.59 10.94
N GLY A 508 -38.02 -43.28 9.95
CA GLY A 508 -39.17 -42.83 9.16
C GLY A 508 -38.85 -42.60 7.70
N PRO A 509 -39.80 -42.10 6.93
CA PRO A 509 -39.54 -41.84 5.50
C PRO A 509 -38.59 -40.64 5.34
N ILE A 510 -37.60 -40.79 4.43
CA ILE A 510 -36.71 -39.72 3.97
C ILE A 510 -37.33 -39.09 2.71
N ASP A 511 -37.44 -37.80 2.70
CA ASP A 511 -37.93 -37.00 1.57
C ASP A 511 -36.86 -35.95 1.11
N ALA A 512 -37.26 -35.03 0.25
CA ALA A 512 -36.31 -34.05 -0.31
C ALA A 512 -35.69 -33.10 0.75
N ASP A 513 -36.33 -32.93 1.88
CA ASP A 513 -35.92 -32.02 2.96
C ASP A 513 -35.36 -32.73 4.19
N THR A 514 -35.37 -34.07 4.19
CA THR A 514 -34.91 -34.90 5.30
C THR A 514 -33.80 -35.85 4.89
N PHE A 515 -32.98 -36.30 5.86
CA PHE A 515 -31.82 -37.16 5.62
C PHE A 515 -31.52 -38.00 6.86
N ASP A 516 -30.85 -39.14 6.68
CA ASP A 516 -30.40 -40.05 7.74
C ASP A 516 -28.86 -40.08 7.85
N LEU A 517 -28.31 -40.98 8.71
CA LEU A 517 -26.86 -41.17 8.87
C LEU A 517 -26.18 -41.67 7.59
N GLY A 518 -26.87 -42.42 6.74
CA GLY A 518 -26.33 -42.86 5.45
C GLY A 518 -26.10 -41.67 4.52
N ASP A 519 -27.02 -40.72 4.50
CA ASP A 519 -26.88 -39.48 3.73
C ASP A 519 -25.76 -38.59 4.31
N VAL A 520 -25.62 -38.51 5.64
CA VAL A 520 -24.49 -37.81 6.27
C VAL A 520 -23.16 -38.37 5.79
N ALA A 521 -23.01 -39.71 5.77
CA ALA A 521 -21.81 -40.35 5.30
C ALA A 521 -21.55 -40.06 3.83
N ALA A 522 -22.58 -40.11 2.99
CA ALA A 522 -22.47 -39.82 1.56
C ALA A 522 -22.07 -38.36 1.30
N ILE A 523 -22.68 -37.41 2.02
CA ILE A 523 -22.38 -35.97 1.93
C ILE A 523 -20.93 -35.69 2.35
N ALA A 524 -20.45 -36.31 3.43
CA ALA A 524 -19.08 -36.11 3.88
C ALA A 524 -18.06 -36.71 2.90
N ALA A 525 -18.32 -37.91 2.35
CA ALA A 525 -17.47 -38.55 1.35
C ALA A 525 -17.42 -37.74 0.03
N ASP A 526 -18.57 -37.25 -0.42
CA ASP A 526 -18.68 -36.40 -1.61
C ASP A 526 -17.97 -35.06 -1.41
N ALA A 527 -18.08 -34.45 -0.22
CA ALA A 527 -17.33 -33.23 0.12
C ALA A 527 -15.81 -33.44 -0.03
N VAL A 528 -15.27 -34.57 0.47
CA VAL A 528 -13.85 -34.92 0.30
C VAL A 528 -13.50 -35.10 -1.18
N ALA A 529 -14.34 -35.80 -1.95
CA ALA A 529 -14.12 -36.01 -3.39
C ALA A 529 -14.12 -34.71 -4.19
N LEU A 530 -14.89 -33.69 -3.76
CA LEU A 530 -14.92 -32.35 -4.34
C LEU A 530 -13.79 -31.44 -3.83
N GLY A 531 -12.92 -31.92 -2.97
CA GLY A 531 -11.79 -31.16 -2.42
C GLY A 531 -12.16 -30.24 -1.28
N ALA A 532 -13.29 -30.46 -0.60
CA ALA A 532 -13.65 -29.69 0.58
C ALA A 532 -12.62 -29.90 1.70
N THR A 533 -12.31 -28.81 2.39
CA THR A 533 -11.48 -28.83 3.60
C THR A 533 -12.32 -28.71 4.86
N GLU A 534 -13.58 -28.29 4.74
CA GLU A 534 -14.52 -28.10 5.84
C GLU A 534 -15.89 -28.68 5.54
N LEU A 535 -16.52 -29.26 6.57
CA LEU A 535 -17.94 -29.51 6.62
C LEU A 535 -18.52 -28.70 7.77
N CYS A 536 -19.41 -27.74 7.43
CA CYS A 536 -20.12 -26.92 8.41
C CYS A 536 -21.45 -27.61 8.76
N ILE A 537 -21.62 -28.00 10.04
CA ILE A 537 -22.82 -28.67 10.54
C ILE A 537 -23.53 -27.76 11.55
N GLN A 538 -24.80 -27.44 11.31
CA GLN A 538 -25.55 -26.55 12.20
C GLN A 538 -27.05 -26.81 12.10
N GLY A 539 -27.78 -26.30 13.05
CA GLY A 539 -29.25 -26.42 13.11
C GLY A 539 -29.70 -27.29 14.26
N ARG A 540 -30.77 -26.85 14.91
CA ARG A 540 -31.40 -27.63 15.98
C ARG A 540 -32.09 -28.88 15.44
N LEU A 541 -31.89 -30.00 16.10
CA LEU A 541 -32.69 -31.21 15.86
C LEU A 541 -34.18 -30.93 16.15
N THR A 542 -35.06 -31.61 15.44
CA THR A 542 -36.48 -31.54 15.76
C THR A 542 -36.75 -32.12 17.17
N GLU A 543 -37.78 -31.65 17.83
CA GLU A 543 -38.09 -32.04 19.23
C GLU A 543 -38.26 -33.54 19.41
N GLY A 544 -38.67 -34.28 18.40
CA GLY A 544 -38.87 -35.74 18.45
C GLY A 544 -37.61 -36.58 18.32
N GLU A 545 -36.48 -35.98 17.89
CA GLU A 545 -35.23 -36.70 17.71
C GLU A 545 -34.42 -36.76 19.02
N ASP A 546 -33.70 -37.87 19.22
CA ASP A 546 -32.81 -38.03 20.37
C ASP A 546 -31.66 -37.02 20.29
N PRO A 547 -31.34 -36.24 21.32
CA PRO A 547 -30.19 -35.33 21.30
C PRO A 547 -28.83 -36.02 21.07
N GLU A 548 -28.69 -37.32 21.32
CA GLU A 548 -27.49 -38.09 20.95
C GLU A 548 -27.23 -38.05 19.44
N ALA A 549 -28.23 -37.81 18.60
CA ALA A 549 -28.09 -37.67 17.16
C ALA A 549 -27.16 -36.52 16.76
N TYR A 550 -27.01 -35.46 17.58
CA TYR A 550 -25.95 -34.45 17.33
C TYR A 550 -24.57 -35.09 17.26
N LEU A 551 -24.26 -35.99 18.17
CA LEU A 551 -22.97 -36.67 18.26
C LEU A 551 -22.84 -37.76 17.19
N GLU A 552 -23.93 -38.49 16.88
CA GLU A 552 -23.94 -39.49 15.81
C GLU A 552 -23.67 -38.90 14.43
N ILE A 553 -24.28 -37.75 14.11
CA ILE A 553 -24.03 -36.97 12.86
C ILE A 553 -22.53 -36.63 12.75
N VAL A 554 -21.94 -36.11 13.83
CA VAL A 554 -20.53 -35.75 13.87
C VAL A 554 -19.61 -36.95 13.69
N ARG A 555 -19.86 -38.05 14.45
CA ARG A 555 -19.07 -39.30 14.35
C ARG A 555 -19.17 -39.90 12.95
N THR A 556 -20.34 -39.87 12.36
CA THR A 556 -20.57 -40.39 10.99
C THR A 556 -19.82 -39.52 9.96
N ALA A 557 -19.95 -38.21 10.05
CA ALA A 557 -19.23 -37.28 9.16
C ALA A 557 -17.71 -37.44 9.32
N ARG A 558 -17.19 -37.57 10.56
CA ARG A 558 -15.78 -37.80 10.83
C ARG A 558 -15.29 -39.13 10.26
N ALA A 559 -16.08 -40.19 10.37
CA ALA A 559 -15.72 -41.52 9.86
C ALA A 559 -15.66 -41.52 8.32
N ALA A 560 -16.60 -40.87 7.65
CA ALA A 560 -16.69 -40.82 6.19
C ALA A 560 -15.72 -39.77 5.57
N GLY A 561 -15.40 -38.70 6.28
CA GLY A 561 -14.51 -37.65 5.86
C GLY A 561 -13.43 -37.32 6.89
N PRO A 562 -12.45 -38.20 7.13
CA PRO A 562 -11.47 -38.03 8.23
C PRO A 562 -10.56 -36.81 8.06
N THR A 563 -10.39 -36.31 6.86
CA THR A 563 -9.59 -35.10 6.56
C THR A 563 -10.38 -33.80 6.66
N LEU A 564 -11.70 -33.86 6.76
CA LEU A 564 -12.54 -32.66 6.86
C LEU A 564 -12.38 -32.01 8.24
N HIS A 565 -12.27 -30.69 8.24
CA HIS A 565 -12.45 -29.90 9.45
C HIS A 565 -13.96 -29.80 9.75
N LEU A 566 -14.38 -30.26 10.92
CA LEU A 566 -15.79 -30.23 11.32
C LEU A 566 -16.09 -28.96 12.11
N HIS A 567 -16.76 -27.99 11.46
CA HIS A 567 -17.22 -26.74 12.03
C HIS A 567 -18.69 -26.89 12.46
N ALA A 568 -18.93 -27.30 13.73
CA ALA A 568 -20.24 -27.73 14.22
C ALA A 568 -20.38 -27.32 15.70
N TYR A 569 -21.40 -27.05 15.99
CA TYR A 569 -22.68 -26.58 16.25
C TYR A 569 -22.67 -25.18 16.88
N ARG A 570 -23.65 -24.33 16.59
CA ARG A 570 -23.77 -22.98 17.17
C ARG A 570 -24.10 -23.05 18.68
N PRO A 571 -23.86 -21.99 19.46
CA PRO A 571 -24.21 -21.98 20.89
C PRO A 571 -25.62 -22.49 21.20
N GLN A 572 -26.64 -22.15 20.41
CA GLN A 572 -28.02 -22.62 20.60
C GLN A 572 -28.20 -24.12 20.37
N ASP A 573 -27.42 -24.70 19.45
CA ASP A 573 -27.46 -26.14 19.17
C ASP A 573 -26.74 -26.90 20.29
N VAL A 574 -25.62 -26.32 20.81
CA VAL A 574 -24.90 -26.86 21.98
C VAL A 574 -25.76 -26.81 23.23
N TRP A 575 -26.52 -25.71 23.45
CA TRP A 575 -27.46 -25.62 24.55
C TRP A 575 -28.59 -26.63 24.41
N ASP A 576 -29.12 -26.88 23.22
CA ASP A 576 -30.13 -27.90 22.97
C ASP A 576 -29.62 -29.31 23.35
N LEU A 577 -28.39 -29.64 22.94
CA LEU A 577 -27.73 -30.89 23.38
C LEU A 577 -27.53 -30.92 24.91
N ALA A 578 -27.07 -29.82 25.49
CA ALA A 578 -26.82 -29.75 26.94
C ALA A 578 -28.07 -29.94 27.77
N ASP A 579 -29.16 -29.24 27.40
CA ASP A 579 -30.44 -29.25 28.15
C ASP A 579 -31.21 -30.55 27.93
N ARG A 580 -31.44 -30.96 26.68
CA ARG A 580 -32.17 -32.17 26.33
C ARG A 580 -31.42 -33.46 26.64
N GLY A 581 -30.09 -33.45 26.42
CA GLY A 581 -29.24 -34.59 26.73
C GLY A 581 -28.86 -34.71 28.21
N GLY A 582 -29.25 -33.72 29.05
CA GLY A 582 -28.94 -33.74 30.50
C GLY A 582 -27.43 -33.68 30.81
N LEU A 583 -26.61 -33.19 29.87
CA LEU A 583 -25.13 -33.17 29.98
C LEU A 583 -24.60 -31.89 30.66
N GLY A 584 -25.43 -30.85 30.69
CA GLY A 584 -24.96 -29.50 30.98
C GLY A 584 -23.98 -29.00 29.92
N LEU A 585 -23.69 -27.71 29.93
CA LEU A 585 -22.90 -27.05 28.87
C LEU A 585 -21.49 -27.63 28.74
N THR A 586 -20.78 -27.85 29.86
CA THR A 586 -19.42 -28.42 29.87
C THR A 586 -19.41 -29.85 29.34
N GLY A 587 -20.38 -30.67 29.73
CA GLY A 587 -20.52 -32.05 29.28
C GLY A 587 -20.85 -32.13 27.78
N ALA A 588 -21.74 -31.29 27.29
CA ALA A 588 -22.09 -31.21 25.87
C ALA A 588 -20.87 -30.82 25.00
N LEU A 589 -20.09 -29.82 25.43
CA LEU A 589 -18.86 -29.43 24.72
C LEU A 589 -17.79 -30.54 24.76
N ALA A 590 -17.65 -31.25 25.87
CA ALA A 590 -16.72 -32.37 25.95
C ALA A 590 -17.15 -33.53 25.02
N ALA A 591 -18.43 -33.88 25.00
CA ALA A 591 -18.99 -34.90 24.12
C ALA A 591 -18.84 -34.53 22.62
N LEU A 592 -19.05 -33.28 22.24
CA LEU A 592 -18.84 -32.80 20.88
C LEU A 592 -17.36 -32.92 20.46
N ARG A 593 -16.44 -32.58 21.36
CA ARG A 593 -14.99 -32.74 21.07
C ARG A 593 -14.60 -34.21 20.90
N GLU A 594 -15.13 -35.07 21.78
CA GLU A 594 -14.90 -36.53 21.68
C GLU A 594 -15.49 -37.11 20.39
N ALA A 595 -16.66 -36.62 19.97
CA ALA A 595 -17.28 -37.02 18.71
C ALA A 595 -16.49 -36.54 17.47
N GLY A 596 -15.61 -35.54 17.60
CA GLY A 596 -14.73 -35.10 16.54
C GLY A 596 -14.98 -33.69 16.03
N VAL A 597 -15.71 -32.82 16.76
CA VAL A 597 -15.85 -31.40 16.40
C VAL A 597 -14.51 -30.67 16.58
N ASP A 598 -14.09 -29.92 15.54
CA ASP A 598 -12.84 -29.15 15.56
C ASP A 598 -13.08 -27.70 16.02
N THR A 599 -14.12 -27.03 15.49
CA THR A 599 -14.47 -25.63 15.82
C THR A 599 -15.99 -25.47 15.96
N VAL A 600 -16.39 -24.41 16.65
CA VAL A 600 -17.81 -24.09 16.93
C VAL A 600 -18.19 -22.78 16.24
N PRO A 601 -19.23 -22.76 15.37
CA PRO A 601 -19.73 -21.51 14.81
C PRO A 601 -20.19 -20.53 15.89
N GLY A 602 -19.70 -19.30 15.86
CA GLY A 602 -20.11 -18.25 16.80
C GLY A 602 -21.38 -17.50 16.40
N THR A 603 -22.13 -18.02 15.41
CA THR A 603 -23.41 -17.45 14.97
C THR A 603 -24.53 -17.81 15.97
N GLY A 604 -25.67 -17.15 15.85
CA GLY A 604 -26.87 -17.47 16.69
C GLY A 604 -27.56 -16.24 17.25
N VAL A 605 -26.88 -15.10 17.35
CA VAL A 605 -27.49 -13.80 17.67
C VAL A 605 -27.11 -12.81 16.56
N LYS A 606 -28.09 -12.12 15.99
CA LYS A 606 -27.88 -11.22 14.88
C LYS A 606 -27.15 -9.93 15.29
N VAL A 607 -27.63 -9.33 16.40
CA VAL A 607 -26.97 -8.15 17.01
C VAL A 607 -27.04 -8.33 18.53
N LEU A 608 -25.94 -8.02 19.20
CA LEU A 608 -25.86 -8.06 20.67
C LEU A 608 -26.54 -6.82 21.29
N SER A 609 -27.85 -6.65 20.97
CA SER A 609 -28.76 -5.64 21.48
C SER A 609 -30.09 -6.28 21.72
N GLU A 610 -30.59 -6.28 22.99
CA GLU A 610 -31.87 -6.87 23.35
C GLU A 610 -33.05 -6.22 22.60
N ARG A 611 -32.99 -4.91 22.40
CA ARG A 611 -33.97 -4.18 21.60
C ARG A 611 -34.09 -4.73 20.18
N VAL A 612 -32.93 -4.93 19.53
CA VAL A 612 -32.88 -5.43 18.16
C VAL A 612 -33.25 -6.90 18.10
N ARG A 613 -32.70 -7.73 18.98
CA ARG A 613 -32.99 -9.17 19.06
C ARG A 613 -34.50 -9.43 19.20
N ALA A 614 -35.12 -8.75 20.17
CA ALA A 614 -36.55 -8.92 20.42
C ALA A 614 -37.43 -8.53 19.22
N ALA A 615 -36.99 -7.55 18.41
CA ALA A 615 -37.78 -7.07 17.28
C ALA A 615 -37.58 -7.91 16.01
N VAL A 616 -36.32 -8.32 15.71
CA VAL A 616 -35.99 -8.96 14.41
C VAL A 616 -35.80 -10.47 14.51
N ALA A 617 -35.47 -10.99 15.66
CA ALA A 617 -35.18 -12.40 15.87
C ALA A 617 -35.55 -12.87 17.29
N PRO A 618 -36.85 -12.79 17.68
CA PRO A 618 -37.30 -13.14 19.03
C PRO A 618 -37.01 -14.62 19.37
N GLY A 619 -36.85 -15.47 18.39
CA GLY A 619 -36.50 -16.87 18.56
C GLY A 619 -35.00 -17.19 18.64
N ASP A 620 -34.14 -16.19 18.46
CA ASP A 620 -32.70 -16.36 18.67
C ASP A 620 -32.43 -16.50 20.19
N LEU A 621 -31.30 -17.16 20.50
CA LEU A 621 -30.83 -17.32 21.87
C LEU A 621 -30.70 -15.97 22.56
N GLU A 622 -31.01 -15.91 23.85
CA GLU A 622 -30.77 -14.71 24.66
C GLU A 622 -29.25 -14.38 24.69
N ILE A 623 -28.95 -13.08 24.72
CA ILE A 623 -27.57 -12.62 24.61
C ILE A 623 -26.67 -13.23 25.69
N ASP A 624 -27.14 -13.23 26.94
CA ASP A 624 -26.34 -13.76 28.05
C ASP A 624 -26.08 -15.27 27.90
N ARG A 625 -27.09 -16.04 27.42
CA ARG A 625 -26.89 -17.47 27.13
C ARG A 625 -25.95 -17.72 25.96
N TRP A 626 -26.00 -16.87 24.95
CA TRP A 626 -25.05 -16.93 23.82
C TRP A 626 -23.63 -16.67 24.32
N GLU A 627 -23.42 -15.63 25.14
CA GLU A 627 -22.11 -15.30 25.70
C GLU A 627 -21.55 -16.42 26.60
N GLU A 628 -22.41 -16.98 27.44
CA GLU A 628 -22.04 -18.12 28.26
C GLU A 628 -21.60 -19.31 27.40
N GLY A 629 -22.39 -19.63 26.35
CA GLY A 629 -22.10 -20.73 25.43
C GLY A 629 -20.78 -20.55 24.69
N ILE A 630 -20.54 -19.36 24.12
CA ILE A 630 -19.31 -19.05 23.38
C ILE A 630 -18.08 -19.02 24.31
N THR A 631 -18.25 -18.43 25.51
CA THR A 631 -17.16 -18.39 26.50
C THR A 631 -16.80 -19.77 26.99
N ALA A 632 -17.78 -20.64 27.22
CA ALA A 632 -17.55 -22.03 27.59
C ALA A 632 -16.86 -22.81 26.48
N ALA A 633 -17.26 -22.62 25.22
CA ALA A 633 -16.59 -23.22 24.07
C ALA A 633 -15.11 -22.80 23.97
N HIS A 634 -14.82 -21.50 24.14
CA HIS A 634 -13.44 -21.00 24.16
C HIS A 634 -12.62 -21.59 25.32
N ARG A 635 -13.18 -21.66 26.52
CA ARG A 635 -12.52 -22.31 27.67
C ARG A 635 -12.28 -23.79 27.47
N ALA A 636 -13.17 -24.45 26.74
CA ALA A 636 -13.00 -25.85 26.34
C ALA A 636 -11.96 -26.01 25.21
N GLY A 637 -11.36 -24.90 24.74
CA GLY A 637 -10.31 -24.88 23.71
C GLY A 637 -10.82 -24.90 22.28
N PHE A 638 -12.13 -24.70 22.05
CA PHE A 638 -12.65 -24.50 20.69
C PHE A 638 -12.31 -23.12 20.16
N ARG A 639 -12.08 -23.02 18.88
CA ARG A 639 -12.11 -21.76 18.13
C ARG A 639 -13.50 -21.53 17.57
N SER A 640 -13.83 -20.27 17.27
CA SER A 640 -15.13 -19.91 16.73
C SER A 640 -15.05 -18.71 15.79
N THR A 641 -16.09 -18.55 14.97
CA THR A 641 -16.34 -17.36 14.16
C THR A 641 -17.12 -16.33 14.98
N SER A 642 -17.17 -15.08 14.52
CA SER A 642 -18.07 -14.05 15.05
C SER A 642 -18.76 -13.30 13.92
N VAL A 643 -19.99 -12.84 14.14
CA VAL A 643 -20.81 -12.21 13.10
C VAL A 643 -21.55 -11.00 13.63
N LEU A 644 -21.89 -10.07 12.75
CA LEU A 644 -22.89 -9.02 12.96
C LEU A 644 -23.80 -8.98 11.73
N PHE A 645 -25.10 -9.17 11.93
CA PHE A 645 -26.09 -8.91 10.88
C PHE A 645 -26.55 -7.46 10.96
N TYR A 646 -26.40 -6.70 9.89
CA TYR A 646 -26.74 -5.28 9.86
C TYR A 646 -27.59 -4.90 8.64
N GLY A 647 -28.11 -3.66 8.63
CA GLY A 647 -28.99 -3.17 7.56
C GLY A 647 -30.48 -3.35 7.86
N HIS A 648 -30.86 -3.48 9.15
CA HIS A 648 -32.28 -3.55 9.58
C HIS A 648 -32.62 -2.35 10.49
N ILE A 649 -32.93 -2.56 11.76
CA ILE A 649 -33.38 -1.49 12.69
C ILE A 649 -32.29 -1.02 13.66
N GLU A 650 -31.14 -1.66 13.65
CA GLU A 650 -30.03 -1.30 14.54
C GLU A 650 -29.47 0.08 14.21
N THR A 651 -28.95 0.74 15.23
CA THR A 651 -28.26 2.04 15.12
C THR A 651 -26.75 1.86 14.95
N ALA A 652 -26.06 2.92 14.57
CA ALA A 652 -24.60 2.94 14.54
C ALA A 652 -24.01 2.63 15.93
N ALA A 653 -24.58 3.22 16.98
CA ALA A 653 -24.18 2.94 18.36
C ALA A 653 -24.29 1.45 18.74
N GLU A 654 -25.36 0.78 18.32
CA GLU A 654 -25.54 -0.65 18.59
C GLU A 654 -24.56 -1.52 17.83
N ARG A 655 -24.15 -1.12 16.62
CA ARG A 655 -23.07 -1.78 15.87
C ARG A 655 -21.71 -1.63 16.58
N ILE A 656 -21.40 -0.44 17.05
CA ILE A 656 -20.16 -0.19 17.81
C ILE A 656 -20.17 -0.97 19.14
N ALA A 657 -21.27 -0.92 19.88
CA ALA A 657 -21.41 -1.68 21.11
C ALA A 657 -21.22 -3.20 20.90
N HIS A 658 -21.76 -3.74 19.78
CA HIS A 658 -21.56 -5.13 19.39
C HIS A 658 -20.07 -5.46 19.15
N LEU A 659 -19.37 -4.66 18.36
CA LEU A 659 -17.94 -4.87 18.09
C LEU A 659 -17.10 -4.79 19.38
N ARG A 660 -17.39 -3.83 20.25
CA ARG A 660 -16.71 -3.72 21.55
C ARG A 660 -16.97 -4.94 22.44
N ARG A 661 -18.18 -5.47 22.42
CA ARG A 661 -18.54 -6.65 23.20
C ARG A 661 -17.81 -7.90 22.72
N LEU A 662 -17.69 -8.10 21.40
CA LEU A 662 -16.86 -9.17 20.82
C LEU A 662 -15.39 -9.03 21.21
N ARG A 663 -14.86 -7.82 21.16
CA ARG A 663 -13.49 -7.56 21.59
C ARG A 663 -13.27 -7.85 23.07
N ALA A 664 -14.22 -7.49 23.92
CA ALA A 664 -14.17 -7.78 25.36
C ALA A 664 -14.21 -9.29 25.64
N LEU A 665 -15.10 -10.03 24.97
CA LEU A 665 -15.17 -11.49 25.06
C LEU A 665 -13.88 -12.17 24.61
N GLN A 666 -13.29 -11.69 23.51
CA GLN A 666 -12.01 -12.20 22.99
C GLN A 666 -10.89 -12.03 24.02
N THR A 667 -10.82 -10.86 24.66
CA THR A 667 -9.80 -10.56 25.67
C THR A 667 -10.02 -11.39 26.95
N ALA A 668 -11.25 -11.48 27.44
CA ALA A 668 -11.59 -12.23 28.66
C ALA A 668 -11.45 -13.74 28.50
N GLY A 669 -11.70 -14.25 27.29
CA GLY A 669 -11.63 -15.68 26.95
C GLY A 669 -10.22 -16.18 26.56
N GLY A 670 -9.20 -15.34 26.57
CA GLY A 670 -7.85 -15.71 26.15
C GLY A 670 -7.68 -15.97 24.65
N GLY A 671 -8.60 -15.42 23.84
CA GLY A 671 -8.66 -15.62 22.39
C GLY A 671 -9.47 -16.86 22.00
N GLY A 672 -10.41 -16.72 21.10
CA GLY A 672 -11.25 -17.85 20.63
C GLY A 672 -11.82 -17.54 19.27
N PHE A 673 -12.20 -16.29 19.03
CA PHE A 673 -12.65 -15.86 17.70
C PHE A 673 -11.46 -15.80 16.71
N THR A 674 -11.64 -16.47 15.58
CA THR A 674 -10.68 -16.45 14.48
C THR A 674 -10.97 -15.35 13.48
N GLU A 675 -12.25 -15.02 13.30
CA GLU A 675 -12.71 -14.08 12.30
C GLU A 675 -13.96 -13.33 12.75
N PHE A 676 -14.21 -12.21 12.09
CA PHE A 676 -15.44 -11.45 12.17
C PHE A 676 -16.07 -11.31 10.79
N VAL A 677 -17.39 -11.53 10.69
CA VAL A 677 -18.15 -11.43 9.44
C VAL A 677 -19.23 -10.36 9.57
N PRO A 678 -19.09 -9.19 8.94
CA PRO A 678 -20.16 -8.19 8.82
C PRO A 678 -21.13 -8.64 7.72
N ILE A 679 -22.31 -9.11 8.09
CA ILE A 679 -23.30 -9.69 7.17
C ILE A 679 -24.43 -8.68 6.92
N PRO A 680 -24.50 -8.05 5.74
CA PRO A 680 -25.63 -7.19 5.40
C PRO A 680 -26.87 -8.03 5.09
N LEU A 681 -28.04 -7.49 5.44
CA LEU A 681 -29.32 -8.04 5.05
C LEU A 681 -29.84 -7.32 3.80
N PRO A 682 -29.81 -7.95 2.61
CA PRO A 682 -30.28 -7.34 1.38
C PRO A 682 -31.80 -7.51 1.28
N GLY A 683 -32.53 -6.43 1.37
CA GLY A 683 -33.98 -6.45 1.14
C GLY A 683 -34.80 -7.19 2.23
N PRO A 684 -36.11 -7.28 2.09
CA PRO A 684 -36.98 -7.95 3.06
C PRO A 684 -36.80 -9.47 2.98
N ALA A 685 -36.01 -10.03 3.87
CA ALA A 685 -35.81 -11.45 4.00
C ALA A 685 -36.41 -11.95 5.30
N GLY A 686 -37.30 -12.95 5.23
CA GLY A 686 -37.83 -13.63 6.39
C GLY A 686 -38.58 -12.74 7.38
N GLY A 687 -39.23 -11.67 6.92
CA GLY A 687 -39.99 -10.77 7.80
C GLY A 687 -39.14 -9.81 8.66
N VAL A 688 -37.82 -9.76 8.46
CA VAL A 688 -36.95 -8.82 9.16
C VAL A 688 -37.18 -7.39 8.64
N PRO A 689 -37.57 -6.43 9.52
CA PRO A 689 -37.78 -5.06 9.09
C PRO A 689 -36.47 -4.41 8.68
N LEU A 690 -36.43 -3.85 7.48
CA LEU A 690 -35.27 -3.10 6.95
C LEU A 690 -35.53 -1.61 7.00
N VAL A 691 -34.47 -0.85 7.21
CA VAL A 691 -34.49 0.61 7.06
C VAL A 691 -34.27 0.96 5.59
N ALA A 692 -35.19 1.73 5.02
CA ALA A 692 -35.11 2.15 3.62
C ALA A 692 -33.81 2.94 3.35
N GLY A 693 -33.16 2.66 2.22
CA GLY A 693 -31.91 3.32 1.82
C GLY A 693 -30.64 2.75 2.44
N ARG A 694 -30.73 1.75 3.31
CA ARG A 694 -29.55 1.00 3.79
C ARG A 694 -29.19 -0.09 2.80
N ALA A 695 -27.96 -0.58 2.89
CA ALA A 695 -27.35 -1.55 1.98
C ALA A 695 -26.64 -0.92 0.75
N ALA A 696 -26.31 0.35 0.81
CA ALA A 696 -25.40 0.96 -0.17
C ALA A 696 -23.96 0.46 0.03
N ILE A 697 -23.20 0.36 -1.05
CA ILE A 697 -21.80 -0.08 -1.02
C ILE A 697 -20.95 0.75 -0.04
N ASP A 698 -21.23 2.04 0.09
CA ASP A 698 -20.52 2.92 1.03
C ASP A 698 -20.77 2.56 2.50
N GLU A 699 -21.97 2.13 2.85
CA GLU A 699 -22.27 1.59 4.19
C GLU A 699 -21.49 0.29 4.45
N HIS A 700 -21.40 -0.58 3.45
CA HIS A 700 -20.63 -1.82 3.56
C HIS A 700 -19.12 -1.53 3.70
N ARG A 701 -18.60 -0.58 2.94
CA ARG A 701 -17.21 -0.13 3.03
C ARG A 701 -16.89 0.42 4.43
N ALA A 702 -17.74 1.29 4.95
CA ALA A 702 -17.57 1.85 6.30
C ALA A 702 -17.61 0.75 7.37
N MET A 703 -18.57 -0.20 7.27
CA MET A 703 -18.71 -1.29 8.24
C MET A 703 -17.47 -2.20 8.25
N VAL A 704 -16.96 -2.60 7.09
CA VAL A 704 -15.76 -3.42 6.97
C VAL A 704 -14.54 -2.68 7.53
N ALA A 705 -14.38 -1.40 7.17
CA ALA A 705 -13.24 -0.59 7.61
C ALA A 705 -13.24 -0.36 9.14
N VAL A 706 -14.38 0.02 9.71
CA VAL A 706 -14.52 0.19 11.17
C VAL A 706 -14.29 -1.14 11.89
N SER A 707 -14.81 -2.25 11.36
CA SER A 707 -14.56 -3.58 11.94
C SER A 707 -13.07 -3.92 11.96
N ARG A 708 -12.35 -3.68 10.86
CA ARG A 708 -10.89 -3.89 10.79
C ARG A 708 -10.14 -3.09 11.85
N LEU A 709 -10.46 -1.81 11.98
CA LEU A 709 -9.77 -0.93 12.90
C LEU A 709 -10.12 -1.24 14.36
N LEU A 710 -11.42 -1.33 14.71
CA LEU A 710 -11.87 -1.55 16.07
C LEU A 710 -11.46 -2.93 16.60
N LEU A 711 -11.45 -3.96 15.78
CA LEU A 711 -11.07 -5.32 16.16
C LEU A 711 -9.56 -5.59 16.01
N SER A 712 -8.78 -4.65 15.50
CA SER A 712 -7.34 -4.78 15.36
C SER A 712 -6.67 -5.16 16.69
N GLY A 713 -5.72 -6.11 16.62
CA GLY A 713 -5.05 -6.66 17.80
C GLY A 713 -5.92 -7.57 18.68
N SER A 714 -7.15 -7.90 18.23
CA SER A 714 -8.08 -8.79 18.94
C SER A 714 -8.58 -9.92 18.04
N ILE A 715 -9.39 -9.61 17.02
CA ILE A 715 -9.90 -10.58 16.05
C ILE A 715 -9.21 -10.31 14.72
N PRO A 716 -8.36 -11.23 14.21
CA PRO A 716 -7.43 -10.92 13.14
C PRO A 716 -8.08 -10.83 11.75
N HIS A 717 -9.06 -11.69 11.44
CA HIS A 717 -9.60 -11.81 10.09
C HIS A 717 -10.96 -11.14 9.93
N ILE A 718 -11.16 -10.42 8.82
CA ILE A 718 -12.43 -9.83 8.43
C ILE A 718 -12.91 -10.52 7.15
N GLN A 719 -13.92 -11.38 7.29
CA GLN A 719 -14.48 -12.12 6.18
C GLN A 719 -15.53 -11.29 5.45
N ILE A 720 -15.49 -11.31 4.12
CA ILE A 720 -16.45 -10.66 3.26
C ILE A 720 -17.52 -11.66 2.81
N PRO A 721 -18.80 -11.46 3.17
CA PRO A 721 -19.88 -12.38 2.84
C PRO A 721 -20.32 -12.18 1.38
N TRP A 722 -19.55 -12.70 0.41
CA TRP A 722 -19.79 -12.55 -1.02
C TRP A 722 -21.21 -12.97 -1.44
N THR A 723 -21.82 -13.92 -0.73
CA THR A 723 -23.20 -14.38 -0.96
C THR A 723 -24.25 -13.30 -0.72
N ARG A 724 -23.89 -12.26 0.02
CA ARG A 724 -24.79 -11.15 0.39
C ARG A 724 -24.54 -9.92 -0.45
N VAL A 725 -23.29 -9.65 -0.80
CA VAL A 725 -22.88 -8.44 -1.51
C VAL A 725 -22.63 -8.69 -3.01
N GLY A 726 -22.52 -9.94 -3.41
CA GLY A 726 -22.12 -10.30 -4.77
C GLY A 726 -20.60 -10.24 -4.96
N ARG A 727 -20.12 -10.81 -6.07
CA ARG A 727 -18.67 -10.96 -6.36
C ARG A 727 -17.97 -9.62 -6.64
N ALA A 728 -18.67 -8.69 -7.30
CA ALA A 728 -18.11 -7.38 -7.63
C ALA A 728 -17.88 -6.54 -6.37
N ASP A 729 -18.90 -6.43 -5.53
CA ASP A 729 -18.79 -5.66 -4.29
C ASP A 729 -17.86 -6.34 -3.27
N ALA A 730 -17.76 -7.68 -3.30
CA ALA A 730 -16.78 -8.39 -2.49
C ALA A 730 -15.34 -7.94 -2.79
N ALA A 731 -15.00 -7.71 -4.06
CA ALA A 731 -13.68 -7.17 -4.44
C ALA A 731 -13.46 -5.76 -3.85
N VAL A 732 -14.47 -4.90 -3.90
CA VAL A 732 -14.40 -3.55 -3.30
C VAL A 732 -14.18 -3.62 -1.79
N LEU A 733 -14.87 -4.53 -1.11
CA LEU A 733 -14.80 -4.68 0.34
C LEU A 733 -13.49 -5.32 0.81
N LEU A 734 -12.88 -6.18 0.00
CA LEU A 734 -11.51 -6.66 0.23
C LEU A 734 -10.50 -5.51 0.22
N GLY A 735 -10.75 -4.45 -0.57
CA GLY A 735 -9.97 -3.21 -0.56
C GLY A 735 -10.34 -2.24 0.57
N ALA A 736 -11.35 -2.52 1.36
CA ALA A 736 -11.75 -1.73 2.52
C ALA A 736 -11.27 -2.32 3.86
N GLY A 737 -10.34 -3.27 3.84
CA GLY A 737 -9.80 -3.93 5.02
C GLY A 737 -10.19 -5.40 5.19
N GLY A 738 -10.95 -6.00 4.24
CA GLY A 738 -11.25 -7.43 4.21
C GLY A 738 -10.06 -8.26 3.76
N ASP A 739 -9.98 -9.51 4.22
CA ASP A 739 -8.89 -10.43 3.87
C ASP A 739 -9.36 -11.86 3.56
N ASP A 740 -10.63 -12.15 3.70
CA ASP A 740 -11.18 -13.49 3.52
C ASP A 740 -12.52 -13.44 2.76
N LEU A 741 -12.75 -14.40 1.87
CA LEU A 741 -13.99 -14.55 1.11
C LEU A 741 -14.96 -15.58 1.75
N GLY A 742 -14.59 -16.19 2.87
CA GLY A 742 -15.39 -17.22 3.52
C GLY A 742 -15.37 -18.54 2.77
N GLY A 743 -16.54 -19.14 2.58
CA GLY A 743 -16.65 -20.48 2.03
C GLY A 743 -17.11 -20.52 0.56
N THR A 744 -16.70 -21.60 -0.13
CA THR A 744 -17.14 -21.91 -1.51
C THR A 744 -18.62 -22.25 -1.58
N LEU A 745 -19.22 -22.77 -0.51
CA LEU A 745 -20.57 -23.29 -0.46
C LEU A 745 -20.83 -24.38 -1.54
N LEU A 746 -19.97 -25.38 -1.60
CA LEU A 746 -20.14 -26.50 -2.53
C LEU A 746 -21.55 -27.08 -2.38
N ASP A 747 -22.18 -27.39 -3.53
CA ASP A 747 -23.56 -27.83 -3.61
C ASP A 747 -24.64 -26.73 -3.46
N GLY A 748 -24.28 -25.50 -3.14
CA GLY A 748 -25.17 -24.33 -3.13
C GLY A 748 -26.43 -24.42 -2.28
N ARG A 749 -26.54 -25.41 -1.38
CA ARG A 749 -27.74 -25.66 -0.58
C ARG A 749 -27.82 -24.72 0.62
N VAL A 750 -27.97 -23.45 0.34
CA VAL A 750 -28.33 -22.46 1.36
C VAL A 750 -29.77 -22.04 1.14
N LYS A 751 -30.59 -22.12 2.18
CA LYS A 751 -32.01 -21.82 2.06
C LYS A 751 -32.28 -20.38 1.62
N PRO A 752 -33.19 -20.11 0.68
CA PRO A 752 -33.59 -18.78 0.23
C PRO A 752 -34.03 -17.86 1.38
N GLU A 753 -34.63 -18.40 2.43
CA GLU A 753 -35.04 -17.63 3.62
C GLU A 753 -33.88 -16.96 4.35
N ALA A 754 -32.65 -17.40 4.11
CA ALA A 754 -31.45 -16.72 4.58
C ALA A 754 -31.08 -15.45 3.77
N GLY A 755 -31.85 -15.12 2.73
CA GLY A 755 -31.57 -13.98 1.84
C GLY A 755 -30.44 -14.26 0.84
N ILE A 756 -30.16 -15.52 0.53
CA ILE A 756 -29.15 -15.97 -0.43
C ILE A 756 -29.90 -16.65 -1.58
N GLU A 757 -29.49 -16.37 -2.82
CA GLU A 757 -30.03 -17.10 -3.97
C GLU A 757 -29.60 -18.57 -3.90
N TYR A 758 -30.57 -19.46 -4.11
CA TYR A 758 -30.35 -20.91 -4.11
C TYR A 758 -29.39 -21.31 -5.26
N GLY A 759 -28.47 -22.21 -4.98
CA GLY A 759 -27.53 -22.72 -5.98
C GLY A 759 -26.31 -21.85 -6.25
N GLN A 760 -26.01 -20.87 -5.42
CA GLN A 760 -24.78 -20.08 -5.56
C GLN A 760 -23.57 -20.82 -4.99
N GLU A 761 -22.53 -20.94 -5.81
CA GLU A 761 -21.21 -21.40 -5.41
C GLU A 761 -20.16 -20.38 -5.83
N LEU A 762 -19.05 -20.30 -5.09
CA LEU A 762 -17.86 -19.56 -5.48
C LEU A 762 -16.74 -20.55 -5.83
N PRO A 763 -16.55 -20.92 -7.09
CA PRO A 763 -15.42 -21.74 -7.50
C PRO A 763 -14.09 -21.11 -7.08
N THR A 764 -13.12 -21.95 -6.71
CA THR A 764 -11.78 -21.46 -6.28
C THR A 764 -11.10 -20.64 -7.36
N ALA A 765 -11.31 -20.95 -8.65
CA ALA A 765 -10.80 -20.16 -9.77
C ALA A 765 -11.39 -18.73 -9.81
N ASP A 766 -12.68 -18.57 -9.51
CA ASP A 766 -13.33 -17.26 -9.46
C ASP A 766 -12.86 -16.45 -8.27
N ALA A 767 -12.69 -17.10 -7.12
CA ALA A 767 -12.11 -16.45 -5.93
C ALA A 767 -10.66 -16.00 -6.17
N ALA A 768 -9.86 -16.85 -6.84
CA ALA A 768 -8.51 -16.49 -7.26
C ALA A 768 -8.52 -15.32 -8.26
N ALA A 769 -9.48 -15.27 -9.19
CA ALA A 769 -9.64 -14.16 -10.11
C ALA A 769 -10.02 -12.84 -9.37
N ILE A 770 -10.86 -12.91 -8.33
CA ILE A 770 -11.16 -11.74 -7.48
C ILE A 770 -9.86 -11.23 -6.82
N ALA A 771 -9.08 -12.12 -6.21
CA ALA A 771 -7.80 -11.75 -5.58
C ALA A 771 -6.81 -11.18 -6.61
N ALA A 772 -6.71 -11.79 -7.80
CA ALA A 772 -5.83 -11.34 -8.87
C ALA A 772 -6.19 -9.93 -9.37
N ARG A 773 -7.47 -9.58 -9.45
CA ARG A 773 -7.91 -8.21 -9.81
C ARG A 773 -7.42 -7.15 -8.81
N LEU A 774 -7.19 -7.56 -7.56
CA LEU A 774 -6.63 -6.72 -6.50
C LEU A 774 -5.09 -6.86 -6.42
N PHE A 775 -4.50 -7.65 -7.30
CA PHE A 775 -3.06 -7.99 -7.28
C PHE A 775 -2.61 -8.58 -5.95
N ARG A 776 -3.52 -9.28 -5.26
CA ARG A 776 -3.27 -9.94 -3.99
C ARG A 776 -3.07 -11.44 -4.21
N PRO A 777 -2.15 -12.08 -3.48
CA PRO A 777 -2.01 -13.53 -3.48
C PRO A 777 -3.31 -14.19 -3.03
N PHE A 778 -3.66 -15.32 -3.64
CA PHE A 778 -4.80 -16.14 -3.23
C PHE A 778 -4.31 -17.38 -2.49
N ARG A 779 -4.99 -17.77 -1.41
CA ARG A 779 -4.68 -19.00 -0.68
C ARG A 779 -5.95 -19.72 -0.24
N LEU A 780 -5.89 -21.06 -0.24
CA LEU A 780 -6.86 -21.88 0.46
C LEU A 780 -6.48 -22.01 1.93
N ARG A 781 -7.48 -21.99 2.82
CA ARG A 781 -7.29 -22.11 4.25
C ARG A 781 -8.17 -23.19 4.88
N THR A 782 -7.81 -23.62 6.06
CA THR A 782 -8.69 -24.32 6.98
C THR A 782 -9.53 -23.33 7.77
N THR A 783 -10.55 -23.78 8.49
CA THR A 783 -11.40 -22.94 9.35
C THR A 783 -10.62 -22.18 10.41
N ASP A 784 -9.52 -22.73 10.89
CA ASP A 784 -8.61 -22.09 11.85
C ASP A 784 -7.45 -21.31 11.18
N TYR A 785 -7.62 -20.93 9.91
CA TYR A 785 -6.70 -20.10 9.10
C TYR A 785 -5.32 -20.70 8.83
N ARG A 786 -5.13 -22.01 8.97
CA ARG A 786 -3.91 -22.67 8.49
C ARG A 786 -3.95 -22.84 6.99
N THR A 787 -2.79 -22.72 6.34
CA THR A 787 -2.67 -22.95 4.89
C THR A 787 -2.88 -24.44 4.58
N VAL A 788 -3.72 -24.72 3.58
CA VAL A 788 -3.91 -26.08 3.07
C VAL A 788 -2.78 -26.37 2.08
N SER A 789 -1.94 -27.34 2.40
CA SER A 789 -0.96 -27.86 1.44
C SER A 789 -1.70 -28.72 0.41
N HIS A 790 -1.80 -28.28 -0.84
CA HIS A 790 -2.19 -29.20 -1.91
C HIS A 790 -1.10 -30.27 -2.07
N PRO A 791 -1.45 -31.55 -2.11
CA PRO A 791 -0.56 -32.51 -2.73
C PRO A 791 -0.37 -32.03 -4.17
N SER A 792 0.89 -31.73 -4.56
CA SER A 792 1.23 -31.39 -5.92
C SER A 792 0.61 -32.41 -6.85
N SER A 793 -0.41 -32.00 -7.64
CA SER A 793 -0.86 -32.79 -8.77
C SER A 793 0.32 -32.87 -9.73
N GLY A 794 0.99 -34.03 -9.70
CA GLY A 794 2.00 -34.37 -10.68
C GLY A 794 1.33 -34.49 -12.05
N ILE A 795 1.24 -33.35 -12.74
CA ILE A 795 1.09 -33.38 -14.19
C ILE A 795 2.50 -33.46 -14.73
N GLY A 796 2.89 -34.71 -15.03
CA GLY A 796 4.11 -34.99 -15.76
C GLY A 796 4.12 -34.20 -17.05
N ALA A 797 5.21 -33.48 -17.30
CA ALA A 797 5.58 -33.04 -18.62
C ALA A 797 5.75 -34.33 -19.47
N ALA A 798 4.86 -34.54 -20.40
CA ALA A 798 5.06 -35.45 -21.53
C ALA A 798 5.31 -34.56 -22.76
N GLU A 799 6.57 -34.60 -23.24
CA GLU A 799 7.18 -34.24 -24.52
C GLU A 799 6.66 -32.99 -25.27
#